data_fad9fea76d3ca8875a99fdaef7d5163d
#
_entry.id   fad9fea76d3ca8875a99fdaef7d5163d
#
_cell.length_a   1.000
_cell.length_b   1.000
_cell.length_c   1.000
_cell.angle_alpha   90.00
_cell.angle_beta   90.00
_cell.angle_gamma   90.00
#
_symmetry.space_group_name_H-M   'P 1'
#
loop_
_entity.id
_entity.type
_entity.pdbx_description
1 polymer ?
#
loop_
_entity_poly.entity_id
_entity_poly.type
_entity_poly.pdbx_seq_one_letter_code
_entity_poly.pdbx_strand_id
1 'polypeptide(L)'
;MKAFPRRLVTAIRVVVFLVWMVFVLASLYAVQKPFTPATGAALARTFWSALVPAIIALCATLLGQRILSALGLRANSRLEQALYGLGMGGGALAVLIFLLGASGILKQALLQALFAAGLAFCLAELIRHRPKRPRLAELPLPPWWLAAYLFWMAGLTLLVALAPPWGWDSLFYHLVVPANALASGSWPAPAGVPHFLYPSLMESLFAWCMAAAGDRAAAPLHAVFALGTAGAVYALTRRLTAGRAAWLGVAVWASMPMVFVLSAWAYTDMAQAFYLAVAALALAEWDRSDDPRWLVPAGALAGFALDVKYTALIGAAGLGTYVILKPLARKSSRQAAVAALARFVLPALLTASPWYMRNAVLTGNPIYPFLFGGPGWDAFRAEWYSRPGSGLGWDMLQLIILPWTATLGIRDMNYYDGQTGPMYLLLLPALIIWLIVPRLRRQLPQPAGVLLWSAGVPAAAWTFGVIQSQSLFQTRLLLPCLTLAAPVMAFLLERLDTLIPGTLSARRLAITALGLSMLLHATAWTIQTTAVDPLPVLVGRETERAYLERNLGAHAVAMRNLAGLPPSARVLFLWEPRTYYSPRPAYPDAILDNWAHAVHRFGSARDAAQQWQSEGYTHILLYRRGLDFVMRTGLDPLTPYTLSELKVLLGEYAERMEFAAEPEYELYALRPAGALPSTGSAYGQ
;
A
#
# COMPACT_ATOMS: atom_id res chain seq x y z
N MET A 1 2.75 68.67 -17.69
CA MET A 1 2.59 67.21 -17.93
C MET A 1 2.42 66.54 -16.55
N LYS A 2 1.23 66.06 -16.23
CA LYS A 2 1.00 65.35 -14.96
C LYS A 2 1.68 63.98 -15.01
N ALA A 3 2.62 63.70 -14.09
CA ALA A 3 3.32 62.42 -14.03
C ALA A 3 2.30 61.28 -13.76
N PHE A 4 2.32 60.26 -14.58
CA PHE A 4 1.47 59.05 -14.40
C PHE A 4 1.74 58.42 -13.03
N PRO A 5 0.73 57.96 -12.30
CA PRO A 5 0.92 57.34 -11.00
C PRO A 5 1.83 56.11 -11.11
N ARG A 6 2.85 56.05 -10.27
CA ARG A 6 3.90 54.96 -10.32
C ARG A 6 3.29 53.54 -10.41
N ARG A 7 2.12 53.30 -9.77
CA ARG A 7 1.39 52.02 -9.82
C ARG A 7 0.90 51.66 -11.24
N LEU A 8 0.43 52.70 -12.01
CA LEU A 8 -0.04 52.49 -13.40
C LEU A 8 1.12 52.16 -14.30
N VAL A 9 2.27 52.83 -14.16
CA VAL A 9 3.48 52.56 -14.93
C VAL A 9 4.02 51.16 -14.67
N THR A 10 3.97 50.70 -13.38
CA THR A 10 4.38 49.32 -13.03
C THR A 10 3.43 48.29 -13.62
N ALA A 11 2.11 48.52 -13.52
CA ALA A 11 1.10 47.65 -14.12
C ALA A 11 1.28 47.53 -15.65
N ILE A 12 1.50 48.64 -16.34
CA ILE A 12 1.75 48.64 -17.78
C ILE A 12 3.02 47.84 -18.11
N ARG A 13 4.11 48.00 -17.35
CA ARG A 13 5.35 47.23 -17.57
C ARG A 13 5.13 45.73 -17.38
N VAL A 14 4.38 45.33 -16.37
CA VAL A 14 4.04 43.91 -16.11
C VAL A 14 3.19 43.37 -17.26
N VAL A 15 2.16 44.09 -17.69
CA VAL A 15 1.30 43.67 -18.82
C VAL A 15 2.14 43.56 -20.11
N VAL A 16 2.96 44.55 -20.42
CA VAL A 16 3.84 44.51 -21.63
C VAL A 16 4.79 43.30 -21.56
N PHE A 17 5.39 43.03 -20.40
CA PHE A 17 6.27 41.88 -20.23
C PHE A 17 5.51 40.58 -20.41
N LEU A 18 4.31 40.41 -19.82
CA LEU A 18 3.50 39.23 -19.99
C LEU A 18 3.06 38.99 -21.44
N VAL A 19 2.63 40.07 -22.15
CA VAL A 19 2.28 40.00 -23.56
C VAL A 19 3.48 39.58 -24.41
N TRP A 20 4.65 40.19 -24.16
CA TRP A 20 5.87 39.80 -24.82
C TRP A 20 6.27 38.35 -24.57
N MET A 21 6.21 37.90 -23.34
CA MET A 21 6.47 36.50 -22.95
C MET A 21 5.53 35.54 -23.67
N VAL A 22 4.23 35.82 -23.69
CA VAL A 22 3.23 35.02 -24.41
C VAL A 22 3.52 35.02 -25.92
N PHE A 23 3.86 36.17 -26.50
CA PHE A 23 4.20 36.26 -27.91
C PHE A 23 5.44 35.42 -28.26
N VAL A 24 6.51 35.49 -27.45
CA VAL A 24 7.72 34.68 -27.67
C VAL A 24 7.43 33.20 -27.57
N LEU A 25 6.67 32.78 -26.53
CA LEU A 25 6.31 31.37 -26.34
C LEU A 25 5.38 30.87 -27.46
N ALA A 26 4.42 31.69 -27.89
CA ALA A 26 3.53 31.35 -28.99
C ALA A 26 4.30 31.23 -30.32
N SER A 27 5.25 32.14 -30.57
CA SER A 27 6.14 32.12 -31.76
C SER A 27 7.02 30.87 -31.76
N LEU A 28 7.61 30.53 -30.59
CA LEU A 28 8.40 29.30 -30.41
C LEU A 28 7.55 28.07 -30.72
N TYR A 29 6.33 28.01 -30.17
CA TYR A 29 5.39 26.94 -30.44
C TYR A 29 5.02 26.83 -31.91
N ALA A 30 4.71 27.96 -32.56
CA ALA A 30 4.30 27.98 -33.96
C ALA A 30 5.43 27.50 -34.90
N VAL A 31 6.68 27.79 -34.57
CA VAL A 31 7.87 27.42 -35.39
C VAL A 31 8.30 25.98 -35.09
N GLN A 32 8.48 25.63 -33.82
CA GLN A 32 9.05 24.32 -33.41
C GLN A 32 8.01 23.24 -33.22
N LYS A 33 6.72 23.59 -33.01
CA LYS A 33 5.62 22.67 -32.75
C LYS A 33 6.00 21.58 -31.73
N PRO A 34 6.54 21.95 -30.55
CA PRO A 34 7.05 20.97 -29.56
C PRO A 34 5.96 20.05 -29.02
N PHE A 35 4.69 20.44 -29.15
CA PHE A 35 3.54 19.66 -28.70
C PHE A 35 2.63 19.30 -29.87
N THR A 36 2.40 18.01 -30.06
CA THR A 36 1.33 17.52 -30.92
C THR A 36 -0.01 17.51 -30.17
N PRO A 37 -1.17 17.42 -30.85
CA PRO A 37 -2.45 17.19 -30.18
C PRO A 37 -2.45 15.94 -29.26
N ALA A 38 -1.73 14.88 -29.67
CA ALA A 38 -1.56 13.67 -28.86
C ALA A 38 -0.78 13.95 -27.57
N THR A 39 0.31 14.73 -27.66
CA THR A 39 1.08 15.17 -26.49
C THR A 39 0.21 16.03 -25.56
N GLY A 40 -0.55 16.97 -26.10
CA GLY A 40 -1.47 17.80 -25.32
C GLY A 40 -2.52 16.95 -24.55
N ALA A 41 -3.13 15.98 -25.23
CA ALA A 41 -4.11 15.09 -24.63
C ALA A 41 -3.47 14.18 -23.55
N ALA A 42 -2.26 13.66 -23.79
CA ALA A 42 -1.54 12.85 -22.81
C ALA A 42 -1.17 13.64 -21.56
N LEU A 43 -0.66 14.85 -21.72
CA LEU A 43 -0.33 15.76 -20.60
C LEU A 43 -1.59 16.13 -19.81
N ALA A 44 -2.71 16.43 -20.49
CA ALA A 44 -3.99 16.71 -19.82
C ALA A 44 -4.46 15.51 -18.99
N ARG A 45 -4.39 14.29 -19.53
CA ARG A 45 -4.71 13.05 -18.79
C ARG A 45 -3.78 12.86 -17.60
N THR A 46 -2.47 12.99 -17.79
CA THR A 46 -1.47 12.86 -16.72
C THR A 46 -1.71 13.88 -15.61
N PHE A 47 -1.96 15.14 -15.97
CA PHE A 47 -2.29 16.19 -15.00
C PHE A 47 -3.59 15.88 -14.25
N TRP A 48 -4.63 15.43 -14.94
CA TRP A 48 -5.91 15.07 -14.34
C TRP A 48 -5.76 13.87 -13.38
N SER A 49 -4.98 12.86 -13.75
CA SER A 49 -4.65 11.71 -12.90
C SER A 49 -3.87 12.09 -11.64
N ALA A 50 -3.10 13.18 -11.67
CA ALA A 50 -2.42 13.73 -10.49
C ALA A 50 -3.36 14.63 -9.65
N LEU A 51 -4.23 15.40 -10.29
CA LEU A 51 -5.08 16.39 -9.64
C LEU A 51 -6.24 15.75 -8.85
N VAL A 52 -6.88 14.72 -9.40
CA VAL A 52 -8.02 14.05 -8.76
C VAL A 52 -7.67 13.49 -7.37
N PRO A 53 -6.58 12.71 -7.19
CA PRO A 53 -6.16 12.25 -5.85
C PRO A 53 -5.87 13.40 -4.88
N ALA A 54 -5.29 14.51 -5.37
CA ALA A 54 -5.03 15.69 -4.54
C ALA A 54 -6.34 16.36 -4.07
N ILE A 55 -7.35 16.45 -4.95
CA ILE A 55 -8.68 16.97 -4.58
C ILE A 55 -9.36 16.03 -3.58
N ILE A 56 -9.31 14.72 -3.80
CA ILE A 56 -9.86 13.72 -2.87
C ILE A 56 -9.19 13.84 -1.49
N ALA A 57 -7.87 13.95 -1.46
CA ALA A 57 -7.11 14.15 -0.22
C ALA A 57 -7.46 15.47 0.48
N LEU A 58 -7.64 16.55 -0.27
CA LEU A 58 -8.10 17.84 0.27
C LEU A 58 -9.50 17.72 0.86
N CYS A 59 -10.43 17.11 0.12
CA CYS A 59 -11.80 16.86 0.59
C CYS A 59 -11.79 16.03 1.90
N ALA A 60 -11.03 14.94 1.93
CA ALA A 60 -10.82 14.12 3.13
C ALA A 60 -10.28 14.96 4.29
N THR A 61 -9.24 15.76 4.02
CA THR A 61 -8.60 16.59 5.05
C THR A 61 -9.61 17.59 5.66
N LEU A 62 -10.36 18.29 4.83
CA LEU A 62 -11.33 19.29 5.30
C LEU A 62 -12.51 18.64 6.03
N LEU A 63 -13.03 17.52 5.54
CA LEU A 63 -14.07 16.75 6.21
C LEU A 63 -13.61 16.26 7.60
N GLY A 64 -12.43 15.65 7.66
CA GLY A 64 -11.89 15.14 8.92
C GLY A 64 -11.58 16.26 9.93
N GLN A 65 -11.20 17.45 9.47
CA GLN A 65 -11.07 18.63 10.35
C GLN A 65 -12.43 19.03 10.95
N ARG A 66 -13.53 18.90 10.20
CA ARG A 66 -14.89 19.12 10.72
C ARG A 66 -15.25 18.07 11.78
N ILE A 67 -14.92 16.80 11.51
CA ILE A 67 -15.13 15.71 12.49
C ILE A 67 -14.35 15.99 13.78
N LEU A 68 -13.08 16.35 13.68
CA LEU A 68 -12.27 16.70 14.87
C LEU A 68 -12.83 17.87 15.65
N SER A 69 -13.27 18.91 14.93
CA SER A 69 -13.89 20.10 15.55
C SER A 69 -15.20 19.76 16.27
N ALA A 70 -16.00 18.84 15.71
CA ALA A 70 -17.23 18.34 16.34
C ALA A 70 -16.94 17.54 17.64
N LEU A 71 -15.78 16.87 17.72
CA LEU A 71 -15.30 16.22 18.94
C LEU A 71 -14.71 17.23 19.96
N GLY A 72 -14.67 18.53 19.65
CA GLY A 72 -14.11 19.57 20.50
C GLY A 72 -12.58 19.50 20.64
N LEU A 73 -11.89 18.85 19.69
CA LEU A 73 -10.45 18.66 19.69
C LEU A 73 -9.75 19.69 18.78
N ARG A 74 -8.59 20.14 19.23
CA ARG A 74 -7.71 21.04 18.46
C ARG A 74 -6.31 20.45 18.42
N ALA A 75 -5.77 20.29 17.22
CA ALA A 75 -4.38 19.86 17.03
C ALA A 75 -3.40 20.98 17.39
N ASN A 76 -2.18 20.61 17.81
CA ASN A 76 -1.16 21.56 18.25
C ASN A 76 -0.48 22.35 17.11
N SER A 77 -0.63 21.87 15.88
CA SER A 77 -0.07 22.51 14.69
C SER A 77 -0.95 22.29 13.48
N ARG A 78 -0.76 23.10 12.42
CA ARG A 78 -1.47 22.93 11.14
C ARG A 78 -1.14 21.59 10.48
N LEU A 79 0.11 21.12 10.63
CA LEU A 79 0.50 19.81 10.13
C LEU A 79 -0.31 18.71 10.81
N GLU A 80 -0.36 18.69 12.14
CA GLU A 80 -1.15 17.70 12.89
C GLU A 80 -2.64 17.79 12.54
N GLN A 81 -3.17 19.02 12.38
CA GLN A 81 -4.54 19.22 11.93
C GLN A 81 -4.82 18.63 10.56
N ALA A 82 -3.87 18.74 9.61
CA ALA A 82 -3.98 18.15 8.30
C ALA A 82 -3.88 16.62 8.35
N LEU A 83 -2.97 16.07 9.17
CA LEU A 83 -2.79 14.62 9.34
C LEU A 83 -4.03 13.94 9.94
N TYR A 84 -4.54 14.48 11.05
CA TYR A 84 -5.80 13.98 11.63
C TYR A 84 -6.97 14.16 10.65
N GLY A 85 -7.00 15.31 9.95
CA GLY A 85 -8.01 15.57 8.93
C GLY A 85 -8.00 14.53 7.83
N LEU A 86 -6.84 14.28 7.22
CA LEU A 86 -6.69 13.27 6.16
C LEU A 86 -7.09 11.87 6.65
N GLY A 87 -6.65 11.48 7.86
CA GLY A 87 -6.96 10.17 8.41
C GLY A 87 -8.46 9.99 8.71
N MET A 88 -9.04 10.90 9.49
CA MET A 88 -10.47 10.80 9.88
C MET A 88 -11.41 10.94 8.67
N GLY A 89 -11.13 11.90 7.79
CA GLY A 89 -11.97 12.11 6.62
C GLY A 89 -11.77 11.08 5.52
N GLY A 90 -10.52 10.64 5.29
CA GLY A 90 -10.22 9.58 4.33
C GLY A 90 -10.90 8.25 4.71
N GLY A 91 -10.81 7.86 5.99
CA GLY A 91 -11.52 6.69 6.49
C GLY A 91 -13.04 6.82 6.38
N ALA A 92 -13.62 7.97 6.77
CA ALA A 92 -15.06 8.20 6.67
C ALA A 92 -15.56 8.13 5.21
N LEU A 93 -14.83 8.71 4.24
CA LEU A 93 -15.15 8.64 2.82
C LEU A 93 -15.01 7.22 2.28
N ALA A 94 -13.98 6.49 2.68
CA ALA A 94 -13.82 5.09 2.29
C ALA A 94 -14.97 4.21 2.78
N VAL A 95 -15.41 4.38 4.04
CA VAL A 95 -16.59 3.69 4.59
C VAL A 95 -17.86 4.07 3.82
N LEU A 96 -18.05 5.34 3.48
CA LEU A 96 -19.18 5.77 2.66
C LEU A 96 -19.20 5.04 1.30
N ILE A 97 -18.07 5.00 0.59
CA ILE A 97 -17.95 4.32 -0.71
C ILE A 97 -18.15 2.81 -0.54
N PHE A 98 -17.63 2.24 0.56
CA PHE A 98 -17.89 0.84 0.87
C PHE A 98 -19.38 0.56 1.01
N LEU A 99 -20.11 1.37 1.76
CA LEU A 99 -21.56 1.21 1.97
C LEU A 99 -22.35 1.31 0.66
N LEU A 100 -21.94 2.22 -0.27
CA LEU A 100 -22.53 2.30 -1.61
C LEU A 100 -22.36 0.99 -2.39
N GLY A 101 -21.18 0.37 -2.32
CA GLY A 101 -20.93 -0.92 -2.97
C GLY A 101 -21.60 -2.10 -2.25
N ALA A 102 -21.68 -2.08 -0.93
CA ALA A 102 -22.43 -3.08 -0.15
C ALA A 102 -23.94 -3.02 -0.44
N SER A 103 -24.46 -1.83 -0.79
CA SER A 103 -25.85 -1.63 -1.19
C SER A 103 -26.11 -1.89 -2.70
N GLY A 104 -25.11 -2.28 -3.48
CA GLY A 104 -25.25 -2.59 -4.90
C GLY A 104 -25.41 -1.39 -5.81
N ILE A 105 -25.10 -0.16 -5.34
CA ILE A 105 -25.32 1.08 -6.10
C ILE A 105 -23.99 1.81 -6.44
N LEU A 106 -22.85 1.13 -6.34
CA LEU A 106 -21.53 1.69 -6.63
C LEU A 106 -21.32 1.86 -8.15
N LYS A 107 -21.92 2.89 -8.71
CA LYS A 107 -21.82 3.18 -10.14
C LYS A 107 -20.87 4.34 -10.41
N GLN A 108 -20.18 4.31 -11.56
CA GLN A 108 -19.23 5.35 -11.96
C GLN A 108 -19.86 6.75 -11.90
N ALA A 109 -21.09 6.93 -12.43
CA ALA A 109 -21.78 8.23 -12.42
C ALA A 109 -22.02 8.76 -11.00
N LEU A 110 -22.35 7.87 -10.04
CA LEU A 110 -22.56 8.26 -8.65
C LEU A 110 -21.25 8.75 -8.01
N LEU A 111 -20.13 8.06 -8.26
CA LEU A 111 -18.82 8.49 -7.74
C LEU A 111 -18.31 9.77 -8.42
N GLN A 112 -18.63 10.00 -9.70
CA GLN A 112 -18.36 11.27 -10.37
C GLN A 112 -19.20 12.42 -9.78
N ALA A 113 -20.47 12.17 -9.46
CA ALA A 113 -21.30 13.15 -8.76
C ALA A 113 -20.78 13.44 -7.35
N LEU A 114 -20.34 12.40 -6.63
CA LEU A 114 -19.69 12.56 -5.33
C LEU A 114 -18.38 13.36 -5.44
N PHE A 115 -17.61 13.18 -6.51
CA PHE A 115 -16.40 13.96 -6.76
C PHE A 115 -16.73 15.45 -7.01
N ALA A 116 -17.74 15.73 -7.82
CA ALA A 116 -18.20 17.10 -8.05
C ALA A 116 -18.71 17.78 -6.75
N ALA A 117 -19.48 17.05 -5.93
CA ALA A 117 -19.92 17.53 -4.62
C ALA A 117 -18.74 17.77 -3.67
N GLY A 118 -17.74 16.87 -3.65
CA GLY A 118 -16.51 17.02 -2.89
C GLY A 118 -15.71 18.26 -3.31
N LEU A 119 -15.60 18.50 -4.62
CA LEU A 119 -14.95 19.70 -5.16
C LEU A 119 -15.70 20.98 -4.74
N ALA A 120 -17.03 20.98 -4.86
CA ALA A 120 -17.87 22.11 -4.39
C ALA A 120 -17.72 22.36 -2.89
N PHE A 121 -17.67 21.30 -2.08
CA PHE A 121 -17.39 21.38 -0.66
C PHE A 121 -16.01 22.00 -0.39
N CYS A 122 -14.96 21.56 -1.07
CA CYS A 122 -13.62 22.13 -0.93
C CYS A 122 -13.61 23.63 -1.26
N LEU A 123 -14.23 24.03 -2.37
CA LEU A 123 -14.32 25.42 -2.78
C LEU A 123 -15.09 26.26 -1.73
N ALA A 124 -16.22 25.77 -1.23
CA ALA A 124 -17.01 26.43 -0.20
C ALA A 124 -16.20 26.63 1.09
N GLU A 125 -15.45 25.61 1.52
CA GLU A 125 -14.59 25.69 2.71
C GLU A 125 -13.44 26.70 2.54
N LEU A 126 -12.80 26.70 1.37
CA LEU A 126 -11.72 27.66 1.05
C LEU A 126 -12.22 29.10 0.99
N ILE A 127 -13.46 29.32 0.50
CA ILE A 127 -14.08 30.65 0.48
C ILE A 127 -14.46 31.10 1.89
N ARG A 128 -15.06 30.22 2.68
CA ARG A 128 -15.48 30.53 4.07
C ARG A 128 -14.29 30.80 4.99
N HIS A 129 -13.25 30.00 4.85
CA HIS A 129 -12.06 30.05 5.68
C HIS A 129 -10.87 30.57 4.87
N ARG A 130 -11.01 31.77 4.24
CA ARG A 130 -9.89 32.41 3.53
C ARG A 130 -8.60 32.19 4.31
N PRO A 131 -7.66 31.41 3.82
CA PRO A 131 -6.45 31.11 4.56
C PRO A 131 -5.75 32.44 4.83
N LYS A 132 -5.67 32.87 6.09
CA LYS A 132 -4.72 33.90 6.49
C LYS A 132 -3.38 33.42 5.95
N ARG A 133 -2.67 34.28 5.21
CA ARG A 133 -1.39 33.96 4.53
C ARG A 133 -0.63 32.92 5.35
N PRO A 134 -0.25 31.78 4.78
CA PRO A 134 0.49 30.77 5.52
C PRO A 134 1.73 31.44 6.10
N ARG A 135 1.84 31.48 7.41
CA ARG A 135 3.12 31.78 8.05
C ARG A 135 3.99 30.57 7.79
N LEU A 136 4.76 30.59 6.70
CA LEU A 136 5.79 29.58 6.38
C LEU A 136 6.79 29.35 7.52
N ALA A 137 6.75 30.22 8.55
CA ALA A 137 7.57 30.13 9.74
C ALA A 137 7.23 29.00 10.73
N GLU A 138 6.10 28.27 10.57
CA GLU A 138 5.70 27.23 11.53
C GLU A 138 6.46 25.90 11.36
N LEU A 139 6.99 25.62 10.17
CA LEU A 139 7.78 24.44 9.87
C LEU A 139 9.19 24.87 9.47
N PRO A 140 10.22 24.59 10.30
CA PRO A 140 11.60 24.82 9.87
C PRO A 140 11.88 24.01 8.60
N LEU A 141 12.46 24.66 7.61
CA LEU A 141 12.84 23.97 6.35
C LEU A 141 13.81 22.83 6.64
N PRO A 142 13.70 21.70 5.93
CA PRO A 142 14.68 20.64 6.02
C PRO A 142 16.07 21.14 5.62
N PRO A 143 17.16 20.51 6.07
CA PRO A 143 18.48 20.75 5.50
C PRO A 143 18.43 20.58 3.99
N TRP A 144 19.14 21.42 3.25
CA TRP A 144 19.08 21.48 1.77
C TRP A 144 19.34 20.12 1.10
N TRP A 145 20.28 19.32 1.63
CA TRP A 145 20.60 18.01 1.11
C TRP A 145 19.41 17.02 1.25
N LEU A 146 18.70 17.09 2.37
CA LEU A 146 17.50 16.28 2.60
C LEU A 146 16.34 16.76 1.71
N ALA A 147 16.17 18.07 1.57
CA ALA A 147 15.19 18.65 0.66
C ALA A 147 15.42 18.19 -0.78
N ALA A 148 16.67 18.25 -1.24
CA ALA A 148 17.06 17.80 -2.58
C ALA A 148 16.79 16.30 -2.77
N TYR A 149 17.15 15.47 -1.79
CA TYR A 149 16.88 14.04 -1.83
C TYR A 149 15.37 13.75 -1.89
N LEU A 150 14.59 14.32 -0.97
CA LEU A 150 13.14 14.08 -0.92
C LEU A 150 12.44 14.57 -2.19
N PHE A 151 12.84 15.72 -2.72
CA PHE A 151 12.30 16.25 -3.98
C PHE A 151 12.61 15.32 -5.16
N TRP A 152 13.85 14.86 -5.27
CA TRP A 152 14.28 13.93 -6.32
C TRP A 152 13.50 12.60 -6.25
N MET A 153 13.49 11.99 -5.07
CA MET A 153 12.83 10.71 -4.86
C MET A 153 11.31 10.80 -5.05
N ALA A 154 10.67 11.84 -4.53
CA ALA A 154 9.23 12.06 -4.72
C ALA A 154 8.89 12.32 -6.20
N GLY A 155 9.75 13.05 -6.93
CA GLY A 155 9.59 13.27 -8.37
C GLY A 155 9.63 11.96 -9.15
N LEU A 156 10.64 11.13 -8.93
CA LEU A 156 10.74 9.82 -9.58
C LEU A 156 9.55 8.91 -9.23
N THR A 157 9.18 8.87 -7.94
CA THR A 157 8.02 8.10 -7.47
C THR A 157 6.73 8.53 -8.14
N LEU A 158 6.51 9.85 -8.27
CA LEU A 158 5.32 10.39 -8.92
C LEU A 158 5.28 10.06 -10.42
N LEU A 159 6.42 10.09 -11.11
CA LEU A 159 6.50 9.69 -12.51
C LEU A 159 6.07 8.24 -12.71
N VAL A 160 6.57 7.33 -11.86
CA VAL A 160 6.18 5.91 -11.91
C VAL A 160 4.70 5.73 -11.52
N ALA A 161 4.23 6.43 -10.49
CA ALA A 161 2.85 6.34 -10.02
C ALA A 161 1.80 6.83 -11.04
N LEU A 162 2.15 7.78 -11.90
CA LEU A 162 1.28 8.32 -12.95
C LEU A 162 1.26 7.47 -14.24
N ALA A 163 2.22 6.54 -14.39
CA ALA A 163 2.24 5.63 -15.52
C ALA A 163 1.16 4.55 -15.41
N PRO A 164 0.82 3.84 -16.51
CA PRO A 164 -0.09 2.70 -16.45
C PRO A 164 0.34 1.68 -15.40
N PRO A 165 -0.59 1.15 -14.59
CA PRO A 165 -0.26 0.23 -13.49
C PRO A 165 0.44 -1.04 -13.97
N TRP A 166 1.52 -1.44 -13.29
CA TRP A 166 2.25 -2.67 -13.56
C TRP A 166 2.71 -3.41 -12.29
N GLY A 167 2.51 -2.84 -11.09
CA GLY A 167 2.84 -3.47 -9.83
C GLY A 167 2.07 -4.78 -9.61
N TRP A 168 2.72 -5.81 -9.07
CA TRP A 168 2.18 -7.15 -8.95
C TRP A 168 0.84 -7.20 -8.20
N ASP A 169 0.80 -6.71 -6.95
CA ASP A 169 -0.41 -6.72 -6.13
C ASP A 169 -1.47 -5.75 -6.67
N SER A 170 -1.05 -4.67 -7.38
CA SER A 170 -1.98 -3.77 -8.09
C SER A 170 -2.80 -4.54 -9.13
N LEU A 171 -2.15 -5.37 -9.95
CA LEU A 171 -2.78 -6.14 -11.03
C LEU A 171 -3.48 -7.40 -10.54
N PHE A 172 -3.13 -7.86 -9.35
CA PHE A 172 -3.74 -9.03 -8.75
C PHE A 172 -5.07 -8.72 -8.06
N TYR A 173 -5.11 -7.75 -7.13
CA TYR A 173 -6.32 -7.46 -6.36
C TYR A 173 -6.58 -5.98 -6.07
N HIS A 174 -5.57 -5.13 -5.85
CA HIS A 174 -5.80 -3.74 -5.44
C HIS A 174 -6.56 -2.90 -6.48
N LEU A 175 -6.39 -3.16 -7.79
CA LEU A 175 -7.14 -2.53 -8.87
C LEU A 175 -8.26 -3.42 -9.41
N VAL A 176 -8.13 -4.75 -9.29
CA VAL A 176 -9.16 -5.70 -9.75
C VAL A 176 -10.44 -5.56 -8.92
N VAL A 177 -10.32 -5.45 -7.59
CA VAL A 177 -11.46 -5.32 -6.69
C VAL A 177 -12.27 -4.06 -7.00
N PRO A 178 -11.70 -2.84 -7.06
CA PRO A 178 -12.46 -1.65 -7.41
C PRO A 178 -12.96 -1.63 -8.87
N ALA A 179 -12.20 -2.18 -9.83
CA ALA A 179 -12.66 -2.28 -11.22
C ALA A 179 -13.91 -3.15 -11.34
N ASN A 180 -13.90 -4.33 -10.73
CA ASN A 180 -15.05 -5.23 -10.70
C ASN A 180 -16.24 -4.62 -9.94
N ALA A 181 -15.98 -3.88 -8.86
CA ALA A 181 -17.00 -3.19 -8.10
C ALA A 181 -17.69 -2.09 -8.92
N LEU A 182 -16.94 -1.31 -9.70
CA LEU A 182 -17.48 -0.30 -10.62
C LEU A 182 -18.28 -0.92 -11.76
N ALA A 183 -17.83 -2.06 -12.28
CA ALA A 183 -18.52 -2.76 -13.37
C ALA A 183 -19.85 -3.39 -12.92
N SER A 184 -19.87 -4.02 -11.73
CA SER A 184 -21.06 -4.72 -11.22
C SER A 184 -21.97 -3.86 -10.33
N GLY A 185 -21.45 -2.74 -9.79
CA GLY A 185 -22.14 -1.91 -8.81
C GLY A 185 -22.02 -2.42 -7.36
N SER A 186 -21.30 -3.52 -7.12
CA SER A 186 -21.13 -4.14 -5.80
C SER A 186 -19.74 -4.72 -5.61
N TRP A 187 -19.30 -4.87 -4.35
CA TRP A 187 -18.01 -5.48 -4.06
C TRP A 187 -17.97 -6.95 -4.44
N PRO A 188 -16.96 -7.39 -5.20
CA PRO A 188 -16.84 -8.80 -5.61
C PRO A 188 -16.58 -9.71 -4.41
N ALA A 189 -17.12 -10.91 -4.46
CA ALA A 189 -16.99 -11.92 -3.41
C ALA A 189 -16.90 -13.34 -3.99
N PRO A 190 -15.96 -13.62 -4.91
CA PRO A 190 -15.81 -14.96 -5.46
C PRO A 190 -15.28 -15.92 -4.41
N ALA A 191 -15.93 -17.08 -4.30
CA ALA A 191 -15.47 -18.15 -3.41
C ALA A 191 -14.04 -18.58 -3.79
N GLY A 192 -13.19 -18.78 -2.79
CA GLY A 192 -11.81 -19.24 -3.00
C GLY A 192 -10.80 -18.20 -3.45
N VAL A 193 -11.18 -16.91 -3.57
CA VAL A 193 -10.25 -15.80 -3.81
C VAL A 193 -10.25 -14.88 -2.58
N PRO A 194 -9.48 -15.21 -1.52
CA PRO A 194 -9.57 -14.51 -0.25
C PRO A 194 -9.18 -13.03 -0.34
N HIS A 195 -8.25 -12.66 -1.22
CA HIS A 195 -7.79 -11.29 -1.40
C HIS A 195 -8.92 -10.32 -1.81
N PHE A 196 -9.98 -10.79 -2.45
CA PHE A 196 -11.14 -9.96 -2.82
C PHE A 196 -12.09 -9.71 -1.64
N LEU A 197 -11.88 -10.42 -0.54
CA LEU A 197 -12.61 -10.27 0.71
C LEU A 197 -11.78 -9.62 1.83
N TYR A 198 -10.51 -9.29 1.57
CA TYR A 198 -9.70 -8.56 2.53
C TYR A 198 -10.28 -7.16 2.78
N PRO A 199 -10.04 -6.58 3.97
CA PRO A 199 -10.36 -5.18 4.22
C PRO A 199 -9.80 -4.30 3.11
N SER A 200 -10.62 -3.39 2.55
CA SER A 200 -10.32 -2.71 1.29
C SER A 200 -10.61 -1.21 1.37
N LEU A 201 -10.14 -0.55 2.46
CA LEU A 201 -10.29 0.89 2.64
C LEU A 201 -9.68 1.68 1.47
N MET A 202 -8.46 1.30 1.06
CA MET A 202 -7.78 1.99 -0.03
C MET A 202 -8.43 1.68 -1.37
N GLU A 203 -8.87 0.46 -1.59
CA GLU A 203 -9.57 0.05 -2.82
C GLU A 203 -10.89 0.81 -2.99
N SER A 204 -11.56 1.19 -1.89
CA SER A 204 -12.71 2.10 -1.95
C SER A 204 -12.32 3.48 -2.45
N LEU A 205 -11.24 4.05 -1.94
CA LEU A 205 -10.74 5.33 -2.44
C LEU A 205 -10.18 5.21 -3.86
N PHE A 206 -9.58 4.07 -4.23
CA PHE A 206 -9.16 3.79 -5.60
C PHE A 206 -10.35 3.72 -6.56
N ALA A 207 -11.46 3.09 -6.15
CA ALA A 207 -12.70 3.12 -6.94
C ALA A 207 -13.14 4.56 -7.26
N TRP A 208 -13.02 5.47 -6.30
CA TRP A 208 -13.33 6.88 -6.51
C TRP A 208 -12.37 7.56 -7.48
N CYS A 209 -11.07 7.35 -7.32
CA CYS A 209 -10.05 7.81 -8.26
C CYS A 209 -10.30 7.27 -9.68
N MET A 210 -10.55 5.96 -9.80
CA MET A 210 -10.78 5.28 -11.07
C MET A 210 -12.04 5.80 -11.77
N ALA A 211 -13.13 6.03 -11.03
CA ALA A 211 -14.36 6.60 -11.57
C ALA A 211 -14.18 8.03 -12.09
N ALA A 212 -13.31 8.84 -11.47
CA ALA A 212 -13.10 10.26 -11.80
C ALA A 212 -11.97 10.49 -12.81
N ALA A 213 -10.91 9.67 -12.84
CA ALA A 213 -9.72 9.91 -13.66
C ALA A 213 -9.06 8.64 -14.25
N GLY A 214 -9.67 7.47 -14.08
CA GLY A 214 -9.09 6.20 -14.51
C GLY A 214 -8.07 5.64 -13.52
N ASP A 215 -7.51 4.48 -13.85
CA ASP A 215 -6.66 3.66 -12.98
C ASP A 215 -5.32 4.32 -12.61
N ARG A 216 -4.77 5.18 -13.48
CA ARG A 216 -3.55 5.94 -13.23
C ARG A 216 -3.66 6.92 -12.05
N ALA A 217 -4.87 7.21 -11.56
CA ALA A 217 -5.08 8.07 -10.39
C ALA A 217 -4.97 7.33 -9.05
N ALA A 218 -4.94 5.99 -9.04
CA ALA A 218 -4.91 5.20 -7.82
C ALA A 218 -3.54 5.27 -7.10
N ALA A 219 -2.44 5.04 -7.81
CA ALA A 219 -1.10 5.07 -7.21
C ALA A 219 -0.71 6.46 -6.69
N PRO A 220 -1.00 7.60 -7.36
CA PRO A 220 -0.78 8.92 -6.77
C PRO A 220 -1.55 9.17 -5.48
N LEU A 221 -2.75 8.58 -5.29
CA LEU A 221 -3.44 8.64 -4.00
C LEU A 221 -2.68 7.90 -2.90
N HIS A 222 -2.14 6.73 -3.20
CA HIS A 222 -1.28 5.99 -2.25
C HIS A 222 -0.02 6.80 -1.89
N ALA A 223 0.58 7.51 -2.86
CA ALA A 223 1.69 8.43 -2.61
C ALA A 223 1.31 9.61 -1.69
N VAL A 224 0.05 10.08 -1.71
CA VAL A 224 -0.44 11.08 -0.74
C VAL A 224 -0.39 10.53 0.69
N PHE A 225 -0.77 9.27 0.91
CA PHE A 225 -0.65 8.63 2.23
C PHE A 225 0.82 8.46 2.65
N ALA A 226 1.74 8.22 1.72
CA ALA A 226 3.18 8.22 2.00
C ALA A 226 3.68 9.60 2.45
N LEU A 227 3.24 10.69 1.80
CA LEU A 227 3.53 12.06 2.25
C LEU A 227 2.93 12.33 3.64
N GLY A 228 1.70 11.87 3.89
CA GLY A 228 1.08 11.90 5.21
C GLY A 228 1.89 11.16 6.26
N THR A 229 2.42 9.98 5.92
CA THR A 229 3.30 9.20 6.80
C THR A 229 4.58 9.95 7.15
N ALA A 230 5.25 10.55 6.15
CA ALA A 230 6.42 11.40 6.40
C ALA A 230 6.08 12.57 7.34
N GLY A 231 4.92 13.21 7.13
CA GLY A 231 4.39 14.25 8.02
C GLY A 231 4.15 13.76 9.45
N ALA A 232 3.60 12.54 9.62
CA ALA A 232 3.36 11.93 10.93
C ALA A 232 4.68 11.59 11.64
N VAL A 233 5.66 11.03 10.92
CA VAL A 233 7.02 10.78 11.42
C VAL A 233 7.67 12.09 11.88
N TYR A 234 7.56 13.16 11.08
CA TYR A 234 8.05 14.48 11.47
C TYR A 234 7.38 14.99 12.74
N ALA A 235 6.03 14.94 12.82
CA ALA A 235 5.27 15.40 13.98
C ALA A 235 5.61 14.61 15.25
N LEU A 236 5.74 13.28 15.15
CA LEU A 236 6.19 12.40 16.25
C LEU A 236 7.63 12.69 16.67
N THR A 237 8.54 12.91 15.70
CA THR A 237 9.94 13.23 16.00
C THR A 237 10.04 14.57 16.72
N ARG A 238 9.24 15.57 16.36
CA ARG A 238 9.17 16.86 17.09
C ARG A 238 8.75 16.73 18.54
N ARG A 239 8.07 15.65 18.92
CA ARG A 239 7.74 15.36 20.32
C ARG A 239 8.94 14.82 21.12
N LEU A 240 9.97 14.31 20.43
CA LEU A 240 11.17 13.74 21.04
C LEU A 240 12.39 14.66 20.95
N THR A 241 12.44 15.50 19.90
CA THR A 241 13.60 16.34 19.57
C THR A 241 13.17 17.77 19.29
N ALA A 242 14.11 18.71 19.34
CA ALA A 242 13.83 20.12 19.10
C ALA A 242 14.29 20.59 17.70
N GLY A 243 13.62 21.62 17.19
CA GLY A 243 14.03 22.36 16.01
C GLY A 243 14.15 21.51 14.74
N ARG A 244 15.26 21.70 14.01
CA ARG A 244 15.53 21.00 12.74
C ARG A 244 15.84 19.51 12.91
N ALA A 245 16.16 19.05 14.12
CA ALA A 245 16.42 17.64 14.40
C ALA A 245 15.21 16.73 14.11
N ALA A 246 13.98 17.29 14.10
CA ALA A 246 12.78 16.55 13.72
C ALA A 246 12.86 15.98 12.28
N TRP A 247 13.60 16.60 11.39
CA TRP A 247 13.81 16.11 10.02
C TRP A 247 14.70 14.85 9.97
N LEU A 248 15.48 14.55 11.01
CA LEU A 248 16.24 13.30 11.09
C LEU A 248 15.33 12.07 11.13
N GLY A 249 14.14 12.19 11.76
CA GLY A 249 13.15 11.09 11.71
C GLY A 249 12.67 10.80 10.29
N VAL A 250 12.36 11.86 9.54
CA VAL A 250 12.00 11.73 8.13
C VAL A 250 13.16 11.17 7.31
N ALA A 251 14.40 11.62 7.58
CA ALA A 251 15.58 11.12 6.87
C ALA A 251 15.81 9.62 7.14
N VAL A 252 15.71 9.16 8.40
CA VAL A 252 15.84 7.75 8.76
C VAL A 252 14.73 6.92 8.10
N TRP A 253 13.47 7.40 8.14
CA TRP A 253 12.34 6.73 7.50
C TRP A 253 12.49 6.68 5.97
N ALA A 254 12.83 7.80 5.34
CA ALA A 254 12.99 7.89 3.90
C ALA A 254 14.29 7.23 3.38
N SER A 255 15.21 6.80 4.26
CA SER A 255 16.36 5.99 3.87
C SER A 255 16.02 4.53 3.58
N MET A 256 14.78 4.09 3.88
CA MET A 256 14.29 2.75 3.51
C MET A 256 13.90 2.71 2.03
N PRO A 257 14.53 1.85 1.20
CA PRO A 257 14.16 1.71 -0.22
C PRO A 257 12.69 1.41 -0.44
N MET A 258 12.09 0.53 0.38
CA MET A 258 10.68 0.14 0.25
C MET A 258 9.70 1.32 0.34
N VAL A 259 10.06 2.44 0.99
CA VAL A 259 9.20 3.62 1.11
C VAL A 259 8.81 4.17 -0.27
N PHE A 260 9.79 4.36 -1.16
CA PHE A 260 9.53 4.95 -2.46
C PHE A 260 8.98 3.94 -3.46
N VAL A 261 9.46 2.69 -3.41
CA VAL A 261 8.96 1.59 -4.25
C VAL A 261 7.47 1.36 -3.99
N LEU A 262 7.08 1.16 -2.73
CA LEU A 262 5.67 0.94 -2.38
C LEU A 262 4.80 2.17 -2.67
N SER A 263 5.34 3.38 -2.48
CA SER A 263 4.60 4.61 -2.77
C SER A 263 4.31 4.83 -4.27
N ALA A 264 5.07 4.19 -5.16
CA ALA A 264 4.92 4.32 -6.60
C ALA A 264 3.80 3.43 -7.17
N TRP A 265 3.26 2.50 -6.39
CA TRP A 265 2.25 1.54 -6.83
C TRP A 265 0.91 1.76 -6.15
N ALA A 266 -0.16 1.30 -6.79
CA ALA A 266 -1.49 1.27 -6.18
C ALA A 266 -1.57 0.11 -5.17
N TYR A 267 -0.86 0.28 -4.05
CA TYR A 267 -0.80 -0.62 -2.90
C TYR A 267 -1.46 0.02 -1.68
N THR A 268 -1.35 -0.61 -0.51
CA THR A 268 -2.02 -0.14 0.71
C THR A 268 -1.08 0.05 1.90
N ASP A 269 0.18 -0.35 1.76
CA ASP A 269 1.16 -0.40 2.87
C ASP A 269 1.45 0.98 3.48
N MET A 270 1.54 2.04 2.64
CA MET A 270 1.74 3.42 3.13
C MET A 270 0.52 3.93 3.87
N ALA A 271 -0.70 3.55 3.48
CA ALA A 271 -1.91 3.92 4.19
C ALA A 271 -1.98 3.23 5.56
N GLN A 272 -1.61 1.95 5.66
CA GLN A 272 -1.53 1.25 6.94
C GLN A 272 -0.52 1.93 7.88
N ALA A 273 0.67 2.26 7.38
CA ALA A 273 1.70 2.97 8.14
C ALA A 273 1.21 4.35 8.58
N PHE A 274 0.52 5.09 7.71
CA PHE A 274 -0.07 6.39 8.00
C PHE A 274 -1.09 6.31 9.13
N TYR A 275 -2.10 5.45 9.00
CA TYR A 275 -3.16 5.35 10.00
C TYR A 275 -2.62 4.96 11.39
N LEU A 276 -1.70 3.99 11.47
CA LEU A 276 -1.07 3.61 12.72
C LEU A 276 -0.18 4.71 13.30
N ALA A 277 0.56 5.45 12.47
CA ALA A 277 1.39 6.56 12.91
C ALA A 277 0.57 7.74 13.43
N VAL A 278 -0.56 8.07 12.76
CA VAL A 278 -1.46 9.16 13.22
C VAL A 278 -2.25 8.72 14.46
N ALA A 279 -2.62 7.45 14.59
CA ALA A 279 -3.18 6.90 15.83
C ALA A 279 -2.19 7.00 16.99
N ALA A 280 -0.92 6.65 16.77
CA ALA A 280 0.14 6.82 17.76
C ALA A 280 0.38 8.30 18.13
N LEU A 281 0.25 9.22 17.15
CA LEU A 281 0.34 10.66 17.40
C LEU A 281 -0.79 11.15 18.31
N ALA A 282 -2.02 10.64 18.14
CA ALA A 282 -3.15 10.93 19.02
C ALA A 282 -2.94 10.35 20.43
N LEU A 283 -2.38 9.13 20.54
CA LEU A 283 -2.00 8.56 21.83
C LEU A 283 -0.87 9.35 22.52
N ALA A 284 0.11 9.83 21.77
CA ALA A 284 1.17 10.69 22.29
C ALA A 284 0.59 12.02 22.81
N GLU A 285 -0.46 12.54 22.19
CA GLU A 285 -1.17 13.72 22.69
C GLU A 285 -1.97 13.41 23.97
N TRP A 286 -2.68 12.28 24.01
CA TRP A 286 -3.32 11.80 25.24
C TRP A 286 -2.30 11.59 26.37
N ASP A 287 -1.14 11.01 26.05
CA ASP A 287 -0.08 10.77 27.02
C ASP A 287 0.47 12.07 27.64
N ARG A 288 0.56 13.14 26.83
CA ARG A 288 1.05 14.46 27.22
C ARG A 288 0.01 15.30 27.98
N SER A 289 -1.23 15.31 27.50
CA SER A 289 -2.31 16.20 27.99
C SER A 289 -3.18 15.57 29.06
N ASP A 290 -3.15 14.24 29.20
CA ASP A 290 -4.09 13.42 29.99
C ASP A 290 -5.58 13.64 29.59
N ASP A 291 -5.84 14.28 28.43
CA ASP A 291 -7.21 14.47 27.91
C ASP A 291 -7.73 13.21 27.25
N PRO A 292 -8.71 12.47 27.86
CA PRO A 292 -9.19 11.20 27.36
C PRO A 292 -9.96 11.31 26.04
N ARG A 293 -10.33 12.51 25.58
CA ARG A 293 -11.00 12.72 24.29
C ARG A 293 -10.12 12.31 23.12
N TRP A 294 -8.78 12.38 23.26
CA TRP A 294 -7.83 11.93 22.24
C TRP A 294 -7.83 10.43 21.99
N LEU A 295 -8.38 9.64 22.91
CA LEU A 295 -8.55 8.19 22.72
C LEU A 295 -9.57 7.86 21.63
N VAL A 296 -10.57 8.75 21.39
CA VAL A 296 -11.59 8.56 20.35
C VAL A 296 -10.99 8.58 18.95
N PRO A 297 -10.29 9.66 18.51
CA PRO A 297 -9.64 9.65 17.21
C PRO A 297 -8.51 8.61 17.12
N ALA A 298 -7.78 8.33 18.22
CA ALA A 298 -6.78 7.27 18.22
C ALA A 298 -7.40 5.90 17.91
N GLY A 299 -8.52 5.58 18.54
CA GLY A 299 -9.26 4.35 18.28
C GLY A 299 -9.83 4.31 16.85
N ALA A 300 -10.50 5.38 16.41
CA ALA A 300 -11.07 5.46 15.08
C ALA A 300 -10.00 5.28 13.97
N LEU A 301 -8.83 5.92 14.12
CA LEU A 301 -7.71 5.78 13.19
C LEU A 301 -7.11 4.35 13.23
N ALA A 302 -7.05 3.71 14.40
CA ALA A 302 -6.65 2.31 14.51
C ALA A 302 -7.66 1.39 13.82
N GLY A 303 -8.97 1.67 13.92
CA GLY A 303 -10.01 0.94 13.21
C GLY A 303 -9.92 1.12 11.68
N PHE A 304 -9.66 2.33 11.20
CA PHE A 304 -9.39 2.56 9.78
C PHE A 304 -8.11 1.82 9.31
N ALA A 305 -7.08 1.69 10.16
CA ALA A 305 -5.93 0.84 9.83
C ALA A 305 -6.35 -0.64 9.64
N LEU A 306 -7.28 -1.15 10.46
CA LEU A 306 -7.83 -2.49 10.31
C LEU A 306 -8.60 -2.65 9.00
N ASP A 307 -9.24 -1.60 8.50
CA ASP A 307 -9.91 -1.57 7.20
C ASP A 307 -8.95 -1.49 6.01
N VAL A 308 -7.68 -1.14 6.24
CA VAL A 308 -6.65 -1.19 5.20
C VAL A 308 -6.16 -2.61 4.99
N LYS A 309 -5.83 -3.33 6.08
CA LYS A 309 -5.17 -4.66 5.97
C LYS A 309 -5.25 -5.40 7.31
N TYR A 310 -5.48 -6.72 7.28
CA TYR A 310 -5.51 -7.56 8.51
C TYR A 310 -4.24 -7.46 9.37
N THR A 311 -3.08 -7.23 8.75
CA THR A 311 -1.81 -7.08 9.48
C THR A 311 -1.81 -5.87 10.42
N ALA A 312 -2.69 -4.90 10.22
CA ALA A 312 -2.88 -3.77 11.14
C ALA A 312 -3.43 -4.19 12.50
N LEU A 313 -4.04 -5.39 12.63
CA LEU A 313 -4.55 -5.91 13.90
C LEU A 313 -3.47 -5.95 14.98
N ILE A 314 -2.26 -6.36 14.59
CA ILE A 314 -1.13 -6.44 15.53
C ILE A 314 -0.70 -5.04 15.97
N GLY A 315 -0.65 -4.07 15.03
CA GLY A 315 -0.36 -2.66 15.33
C GLY A 315 -1.42 -2.04 16.24
N ALA A 316 -2.71 -2.24 15.92
CA ALA A 316 -3.83 -1.76 16.73
C ALA A 316 -3.84 -2.39 18.13
N ALA A 317 -3.52 -3.68 18.24
CA ALA A 317 -3.35 -4.36 19.53
C ALA A 317 -2.19 -3.76 20.35
N GLY A 318 -1.07 -3.43 19.70
CA GLY A 318 0.03 -2.72 20.34
C GLY A 318 -0.39 -1.36 20.90
N LEU A 319 -1.14 -0.57 20.13
CA LEU A 319 -1.70 0.70 20.60
C LEU A 319 -2.69 0.48 21.75
N GLY A 320 -3.61 -0.47 21.63
CA GLY A 320 -4.63 -0.77 22.64
C GLY A 320 -4.03 -1.29 23.96
N THR A 321 -3.00 -2.13 23.90
CA THR A 321 -2.30 -2.59 25.12
C THR A 321 -1.56 -1.45 25.81
N TYR A 322 -1.01 -0.49 25.08
CA TYR A 322 -0.45 0.74 25.69
C TYR A 322 -1.52 1.52 26.45
N VAL A 323 -2.74 1.64 25.88
CA VAL A 323 -3.86 2.35 26.53
C VAL A 323 -4.23 1.75 27.88
N ILE A 324 -4.11 0.41 28.02
CA ILE A 324 -4.34 -0.28 29.31
C ILE A 324 -3.16 -0.09 30.27
N LEU A 325 -1.94 -0.29 29.73
CA LEU A 325 -0.74 -0.34 30.58
C LEU A 325 -0.38 1.01 31.19
N LYS A 326 -0.62 2.11 30.47
CA LYS A 326 -0.29 3.45 30.96
C LYS A 326 -1.01 3.82 32.27
N PRO A 327 -2.35 3.72 32.41
CA PRO A 327 -3.05 4.01 33.66
C PRO A 327 -2.62 3.07 34.79
N LEU A 328 -2.40 1.80 34.51
CA LEU A 328 -1.96 0.81 35.50
C LEU A 328 -0.55 1.13 36.02
N ALA A 329 0.38 1.51 35.14
CA ALA A 329 1.72 1.92 35.53
C ALA A 329 1.73 3.21 36.37
N ARG A 330 0.77 4.10 36.15
CA ARG A 330 0.54 5.31 36.95
C ARG A 330 -0.26 5.05 38.25
N LYS A 331 -0.53 3.76 38.57
CA LYS A 331 -1.35 3.35 39.72
C LYS A 331 -2.75 3.93 39.75
N SER A 332 -3.31 4.26 38.59
CA SER A 332 -4.71 4.67 38.45
C SER A 332 -5.64 3.47 38.75
N SER A 333 -6.92 3.75 39.01
CA SER A 333 -7.91 2.70 39.28
C SER A 333 -8.09 1.78 38.07
N ARG A 334 -8.46 0.53 38.28
CA ARG A 334 -8.82 -0.41 37.21
C ARG A 334 -9.98 0.13 36.36
N GLN A 335 -10.93 0.82 36.97
CA GLN A 335 -12.03 1.47 36.29
C GLN A 335 -11.54 2.53 35.29
N ALA A 336 -10.54 3.34 35.66
CA ALA A 336 -9.95 4.32 34.77
C ALA A 336 -9.26 3.66 33.56
N ALA A 337 -8.55 2.53 33.78
CA ALA A 337 -7.93 1.76 32.69
C ALA A 337 -8.98 1.18 31.74
N VAL A 338 -10.06 0.59 32.25
CA VAL A 338 -11.17 0.07 31.46
C VAL A 338 -11.89 1.17 30.69
N ALA A 339 -12.14 2.31 31.33
CA ALA A 339 -12.77 3.48 30.68
C ALA A 339 -11.87 4.04 29.54
N ALA A 340 -10.56 4.10 29.73
CA ALA A 340 -9.63 4.49 28.70
C ALA A 340 -9.65 3.50 27.52
N LEU A 341 -9.59 2.21 27.81
CA LEU A 341 -9.68 1.16 26.81
C LEU A 341 -10.99 1.23 26.02
N ALA A 342 -12.12 1.39 26.69
CA ALA A 342 -13.42 1.50 26.03
C ALA A 342 -13.47 2.69 25.06
N ARG A 343 -12.91 3.88 25.47
CA ARG A 343 -12.83 5.06 24.60
C ARG A 343 -11.94 4.85 23.37
N PHE A 344 -11.02 3.92 23.41
CA PHE A 344 -10.18 3.55 22.25
C PHE A 344 -10.85 2.43 21.43
N VAL A 345 -11.29 1.35 22.06
CA VAL A 345 -11.77 0.13 21.38
C VAL A 345 -13.12 0.37 20.69
N LEU A 346 -14.07 1.07 21.33
CA LEU A 346 -15.39 1.27 20.73
C LEU A 346 -15.33 2.05 19.40
N PRO A 347 -14.61 3.18 19.29
CA PRO A 347 -14.41 3.84 17.99
C PRO A 347 -13.66 2.95 16.98
N ALA A 348 -12.66 2.15 17.43
CA ALA A 348 -11.93 1.25 16.55
C ALA A 348 -12.86 0.17 15.96
N LEU A 349 -13.68 -0.46 16.79
CA LEU A 349 -14.66 -1.44 16.33
C LEU A 349 -15.73 -0.81 15.44
N LEU A 350 -16.20 0.39 15.77
CA LEU A 350 -17.21 1.08 14.96
C LEU A 350 -16.71 1.35 13.54
N THR A 351 -15.48 1.85 13.41
CA THR A 351 -14.92 2.18 12.10
C THR A 351 -14.54 0.94 11.31
N ALA A 352 -14.01 -0.12 11.97
CA ALA A 352 -13.64 -1.37 11.32
C ALA A 352 -14.86 -2.25 10.97
N SER A 353 -15.97 -2.14 11.72
CA SER A 353 -17.10 -3.08 11.62
C SER A 353 -17.64 -3.31 10.21
N PRO A 354 -17.74 -2.35 9.27
CA PRO A 354 -18.38 -2.58 7.98
C PRO A 354 -17.77 -3.73 7.18
N TRP A 355 -16.43 -3.77 7.06
CA TRP A 355 -15.73 -4.84 6.34
C TRP A 355 -15.85 -6.18 7.03
N TYR A 356 -15.63 -6.22 8.32
CA TYR A 356 -15.65 -7.45 9.11
C TYR A 356 -17.06 -8.04 9.18
N MET A 357 -18.10 -7.18 9.26
CA MET A 357 -19.50 -7.62 9.19
C MET A 357 -19.85 -8.19 7.81
N ARG A 358 -19.40 -7.54 6.71
CA ARG A 358 -19.58 -8.07 5.37
C ARG A 358 -18.99 -9.48 5.26
N ASN A 359 -17.77 -9.69 5.73
CA ASN A 359 -17.14 -11.00 5.69
C ASN A 359 -17.89 -12.02 6.54
N ALA A 360 -18.33 -11.66 7.75
CA ALA A 360 -19.15 -12.51 8.59
C ALA A 360 -20.46 -12.94 7.89
N VAL A 361 -21.14 -12.01 7.20
CA VAL A 361 -22.38 -12.29 6.47
C VAL A 361 -22.13 -13.19 5.26
N LEU A 362 -21.07 -12.93 4.48
CA LEU A 362 -20.82 -13.65 3.23
C LEU A 362 -20.17 -15.02 3.43
N THR A 363 -19.38 -15.20 4.48
CA THR A 363 -18.53 -16.38 4.65
C THR A 363 -18.72 -17.08 6.01
N GLY A 364 -19.48 -16.50 6.93
CA GLY A 364 -19.55 -16.95 8.32
C GLY A 364 -18.32 -16.59 9.16
N ASN A 365 -17.32 -15.89 8.57
CA ASN A 365 -16.04 -15.60 9.19
C ASN A 365 -15.66 -14.12 9.02
N PRO A 366 -15.66 -13.31 10.09
CA PRO A 366 -15.35 -11.87 10.00
C PRO A 366 -13.91 -11.58 9.53
N ILE A 367 -12.98 -12.50 9.74
CA ILE A 367 -11.56 -12.38 9.36
C ILE A 367 -11.17 -13.40 8.28
N TYR A 368 -12.12 -13.71 7.39
CA TYR A 368 -11.92 -14.65 6.29
C TYR A 368 -10.63 -14.37 5.51
N PRO A 369 -9.83 -15.43 5.18
CA PRO A 369 -10.07 -16.84 5.44
C PRO A 369 -9.43 -17.36 6.74
N PHE A 370 -8.82 -16.48 7.55
CA PHE A 370 -8.04 -16.86 8.72
C PHE A 370 -8.92 -17.38 9.87
N LEU A 371 -8.34 -18.21 10.73
CA LEU A 371 -8.89 -18.86 11.93
C LEU A 371 -10.07 -19.82 11.67
N PHE A 372 -11.11 -19.40 10.98
CA PHE A 372 -12.36 -20.18 10.88
C PHE A 372 -12.63 -20.73 9.48
N GLY A 373 -11.71 -20.52 8.51
CA GLY A 373 -11.91 -20.94 7.13
C GLY A 373 -13.11 -20.27 6.47
N GLY A 374 -13.78 -20.97 5.55
CA GLY A 374 -14.99 -20.51 4.88
C GLY A 374 -15.13 -21.03 3.44
N PRO A 375 -16.07 -20.50 2.64
CA PRO A 375 -16.31 -20.96 1.28
C PRO A 375 -15.06 -20.95 0.42
N GLY A 376 -14.72 -22.07 -0.21
CA GLY A 376 -13.52 -22.23 -1.04
C GLY A 376 -12.20 -22.20 -0.28
N TRP A 377 -12.23 -22.22 1.07
CA TRP A 377 -11.03 -22.24 1.92
C TRP A 377 -11.15 -23.36 2.94
N ASP A 378 -10.62 -24.53 2.59
CA ASP A 378 -10.58 -25.75 3.40
C ASP A 378 -9.24 -25.90 4.16
N ALA A 379 -9.10 -27.03 4.85
CA ALA A 379 -7.89 -27.33 5.63
C ALA A 379 -6.65 -27.44 4.75
N PHE A 380 -6.77 -27.97 3.52
CA PHE A 380 -5.67 -28.09 2.57
C PHE A 380 -5.10 -26.70 2.21
N ARG A 381 -5.97 -25.75 1.84
CA ARG A 381 -5.56 -24.38 1.54
C ARG A 381 -5.01 -23.64 2.74
N ALA A 382 -5.63 -23.84 3.91
CA ALA A 382 -5.18 -23.21 5.15
C ALA A 382 -3.76 -23.66 5.53
N GLU A 383 -3.48 -24.96 5.44
CA GLU A 383 -2.15 -25.52 5.68
C GLU A 383 -1.14 -25.06 4.64
N TRP A 384 -1.49 -25.14 3.37
CA TRP A 384 -0.68 -24.66 2.26
C TRP A 384 -0.28 -23.18 2.44
N TYR A 385 -1.23 -22.31 2.72
CA TYR A 385 -0.98 -20.88 2.83
C TYR A 385 -0.16 -20.51 4.07
N SER A 386 -0.47 -21.12 5.21
CA SER A 386 0.19 -20.80 6.49
C SER A 386 1.53 -21.50 6.68
N ARG A 387 1.76 -22.66 6.04
CA ARG A 387 3.01 -23.45 6.10
C ARG A 387 3.57 -23.60 7.51
N PRO A 388 2.82 -24.19 8.42
CA PRO A 388 3.26 -24.34 9.81
C PRO A 388 4.54 -25.18 9.87
N GLY A 389 5.48 -24.74 10.71
CA GLY A 389 6.76 -25.44 10.91
C GLY A 389 7.83 -25.18 9.81
N SER A 390 7.51 -24.43 8.76
CA SER A 390 8.49 -24.08 7.69
C SER A 390 9.38 -22.88 8.02
N GLY A 391 9.17 -22.22 9.17
CA GLY A 391 9.90 -21.03 9.57
C GLY A 391 11.32 -21.30 10.07
N LEU A 392 11.93 -20.29 10.72
CA LEU A 392 13.30 -20.40 11.27
C LEU A 392 13.42 -21.39 12.43
N GLY A 393 12.28 -21.78 13.07
CA GLY A 393 12.30 -22.51 14.33
C GLY A 393 12.92 -21.66 15.46
N TRP A 394 13.25 -22.32 16.56
CA TRP A 394 13.88 -21.71 17.72
C TRP A 394 15.43 -21.80 17.67
N ASP A 395 16.01 -21.65 16.48
CA ASP A 395 17.47 -21.55 16.32
C ASP A 395 17.94 -20.18 16.82
N MET A 396 18.56 -20.16 17.99
CA MET A 396 19.00 -18.93 18.65
C MET A 396 20.00 -18.14 17.81
N LEU A 397 20.86 -18.79 17.04
CA LEU A 397 21.81 -18.10 16.17
C LEU A 397 21.10 -17.38 15.04
N GLN A 398 20.16 -18.06 14.38
CA GLN A 398 19.35 -17.44 13.31
C GLN A 398 18.50 -16.29 13.84
N LEU A 399 17.96 -16.38 15.05
CA LEU A 399 17.21 -15.29 15.68
C LEU A 399 18.09 -14.09 16.03
N ILE A 400 19.30 -14.31 16.54
CA ILE A 400 20.24 -13.22 16.83
C ILE A 400 20.66 -12.49 15.54
N ILE A 401 20.89 -13.21 14.44
CA ILE A 401 21.27 -12.61 13.16
C ILE A 401 20.08 -12.15 12.32
N LEU A 402 18.83 -12.41 12.75
CA LEU A 402 17.61 -12.06 12.00
C LEU A 402 17.55 -10.59 11.60
N PRO A 403 17.88 -9.59 12.45
CA PRO A 403 17.92 -8.19 12.01
C PRO A 403 18.87 -7.96 10.82
N TRP A 404 19.97 -8.71 10.76
CA TRP A 404 20.96 -8.66 9.69
C TRP A 404 20.40 -9.28 8.40
N THR A 405 19.91 -10.52 8.50
CA THR A 405 19.37 -11.25 7.35
C THR A 405 18.15 -10.55 6.75
N ALA A 406 17.29 -9.97 7.60
CA ALA A 406 16.14 -9.18 7.16
C ALA A 406 16.55 -7.88 6.45
N THR A 407 17.62 -7.20 6.95
CA THR A 407 18.06 -5.91 6.38
C THR A 407 18.85 -6.08 5.08
N LEU A 408 19.73 -7.09 5.01
CA LEU A 408 20.66 -7.27 3.89
C LEU A 408 20.11 -8.18 2.78
N GLY A 409 18.92 -8.75 2.94
CA GLY A 409 18.30 -9.58 1.90
C GLY A 409 19.06 -10.88 1.63
N ILE A 410 19.69 -11.48 2.65
CA ILE A 410 20.52 -12.69 2.51
C ILE A 410 19.67 -13.94 2.24
N ARG A 411 18.34 -13.88 2.46
CA ARG A 411 17.40 -14.97 2.15
C ARG A 411 16.60 -14.65 0.90
N ASP A 412 16.31 -15.67 0.11
CA ASP A 412 15.56 -15.61 -1.17
C ASP A 412 14.14 -15.02 -1.06
N MET A 413 13.65 -14.81 0.17
CA MET A 413 12.31 -14.27 0.44
C MET A 413 12.30 -12.76 0.70
N ASN A 414 13.44 -12.05 0.63
CA ASN A 414 13.46 -10.59 0.65
C ASN A 414 13.11 -10.06 -0.73
N TYR A 415 11.81 -9.93 -0.94
CA TYR A 415 11.31 -9.29 -2.14
C TYR A 415 11.85 -7.87 -2.27
N TYR A 416 12.04 -7.44 -3.49
CA TYR A 416 12.48 -6.10 -3.88
C TYR A 416 11.70 -4.97 -3.16
N ASP A 417 10.40 -5.16 -2.92
CA ASP A 417 9.50 -4.24 -2.23
C ASP A 417 9.61 -4.24 -0.70
N GLY A 418 10.49 -5.07 -0.13
CA GLY A 418 10.68 -5.21 1.32
C GLY A 418 12.00 -4.65 1.87
N GLN A 419 12.81 -3.96 1.07
CA GLN A 419 14.13 -3.49 1.54
C GLN A 419 14.02 -2.40 2.59
N THR A 420 14.58 -2.67 3.79
CA THR A 420 14.49 -1.79 4.97
C THR A 420 15.62 -0.75 5.06
N GLY A 421 16.72 -0.95 4.32
CA GLY A 421 17.93 -0.12 4.41
C GLY A 421 18.69 -0.31 5.73
N PRO A 422 19.95 0.19 5.83
CA PRO A 422 20.87 -0.18 6.91
C PRO A 422 20.69 0.62 8.21
N MET A 423 19.93 1.72 8.21
CA MET A 423 19.96 2.67 9.35
C MET A 423 19.38 2.13 10.64
N TYR A 424 18.32 1.32 10.56
CA TYR A 424 17.75 0.68 11.76
C TYR A 424 18.72 -0.34 12.36
N LEU A 425 19.39 -1.12 11.51
CA LEU A 425 20.42 -2.07 11.95
C LEU A 425 21.62 -1.35 12.59
N LEU A 426 22.09 -0.26 11.98
CA LEU A 426 23.20 0.55 12.49
C LEU A 426 22.89 1.16 13.87
N LEU A 427 21.64 1.61 14.10
CA LEU A 427 21.23 2.23 15.35
C LEU A 427 20.72 1.23 16.41
N LEU A 428 20.51 -0.03 16.03
CA LEU A 428 19.98 -1.07 16.93
C LEU A 428 20.84 -1.27 18.21
N PRO A 429 22.18 -1.33 18.15
CA PRO A 429 22.99 -1.43 19.37
C PRO A 429 22.80 -0.24 20.31
N ALA A 430 22.71 0.99 19.77
CA ALA A 430 22.44 2.18 20.55
C ALA A 430 21.07 2.12 21.23
N LEU A 431 20.03 1.65 20.52
CA LEU A 431 18.71 1.42 21.10
C LEU A 431 18.77 0.43 22.27
N ILE A 432 19.41 -0.72 22.07
CA ILE A 432 19.54 -1.77 23.09
C ILE A 432 20.24 -1.21 24.34
N ILE A 433 21.38 -0.51 24.19
CA ILE A 433 22.11 0.11 25.30
C ILE A 433 21.21 1.12 26.02
N TRP A 434 20.45 1.95 25.26
CA TRP A 434 19.58 2.98 25.84
C TRP A 434 18.46 2.36 26.68
N LEU A 435 17.92 1.22 26.26
CA LEU A 435 16.85 0.52 26.96
C LEU A 435 17.32 -0.25 28.19
N ILE A 436 18.53 -0.85 28.11
CA ILE A 436 19.09 -1.69 29.20
C ILE A 436 19.67 -0.82 30.33
N VAL A 437 20.33 0.32 30.02
CA VAL A 437 20.95 1.19 30.99
C VAL A 437 19.92 2.09 31.68
N PRO A 438 19.60 1.92 32.99
CA PRO A 438 18.49 2.65 33.62
C PRO A 438 18.68 4.16 33.60
N ARG A 439 19.92 4.66 33.72
CA ARG A 439 20.24 6.09 33.65
C ARG A 439 19.90 6.70 32.28
N LEU A 440 20.13 5.99 31.20
CA LEU A 440 19.80 6.45 29.83
C LEU A 440 18.31 6.31 29.56
N ARG A 441 17.70 5.21 29.97
CA ARG A 441 16.25 4.97 29.81
C ARG A 441 15.43 6.08 30.44
N ARG A 442 15.86 6.64 31.60
CA ARG A 442 15.17 7.77 32.25
C ARG A 442 15.26 9.09 31.47
N GLN A 443 16.15 9.19 30.50
CA GLN A 443 16.29 10.35 29.62
C GLN A 443 15.39 10.29 28.38
N LEU A 444 14.71 9.16 28.16
CA LEU A 444 13.75 9.06 27.05
C LEU A 444 12.58 10.02 27.30
N PRO A 445 12.24 10.86 26.33
CA PRO A 445 11.05 11.70 26.41
C PRO A 445 9.78 10.85 26.59
N GLN A 446 8.79 11.38 27.29
CA GLN A 446 7.55 10.67 27.60
C GLN A 446 6.88 10.01 26.35
N PRO A 447 6.77 10.66 25.18
CA PRO A 447 6.18 10.04 24.00
C PRO A 447 6.98 8.86 23.43
N ALA A 448 8.24 8.69 23.81
CA ALA A 448 9.04 7.54 23.37
C ALA A 448 8.43 6.21 23.84
N GLY A 449 7.77 6.19 24.97
CA GLY A 449 7.12 4.99 25.52
C GLY A 449 6.05 4.42 24.58
N VAL A 450 5.15 5.27 24.09
CA VAL A 450 4.10 4.86 23.15
C VAL A 450 4.69 4.35 21.84
N LEU A 451 5.75 5.01 21.33
CA LEU A 451 6.38 4.64 20.07
C LEU A 451 7.13 3.31 20.17
N LEU A 452 7.93 3.14 21.22
CA LEU A 452 8.68 1.90 21.46
C LEU A 452 7.76 0.70 21.67
N TRP A 453 6.66 0.89 22.43
CA TRP A 453 5.69 -0.17 22.64
C TRP A 453 4.94 -0.51 21.36
N SER A 454 4.43 0.50 20.65
CA SER A 454 3.66 0.31 19.42
C SER A 454 4.49 -0.18 18.23
N ALA A 455 5.81 0.03 18.24
CA ALA A 455 6.74 -0.58 17.28
C ALA A 455 7.19 -1.99 17.74
N GLY A 456 7.41 -2.17 19.03
CA GLY A 456 7.95 -3.42 19.59
C GLY A 456 6.97 -4.60 19.50
N VAL A 457 5.67 -4.35 19.74
CA VAL A 457 4.64 -5.41 19.66
C VAL A 457 4.53 -6.00 18.25
N PRO A 458 4.40 -5.21 17.16
CA PRO A 458 4.40 -5.75 15.81
C PRO A 458 5.71 -6.40 15.40
N ALA A 459 6.87 -5.85 15.84
CA ALA A 459 8.16 -6.46 15.57
C ALA A 459 8.30 -7.85 16.23
N ALA A 460 7.87 -7.97 17.48
CA ALA A 460 7.86 -9.26 18.20
C ALA A 460 6.89 -10.26 17.54
N ALA A 461 5.70 -9.82 17.16
CA ALA A 461 4.73 -10.66 16.47
C ALA A 461 5.23 -11.13 15.10
N TRP A 462 5.88 -10.24 14.34
CA TRP A 462 6.51 -10.61 13.06
C TRP A 462 7.62 -11.64 13.27
N THR A 463 8.50 -11.41 14.26
CA THR A 463 9.56 -12.37 14.61
C THR A 463 9.00 -13.74 14.99
N PHE A 464 7.93 -13.75 15.80
CA PHE A 464 7.23 -14.99 16.13
C PHE A 464 6.63 -15.67 14.89
N GLY A 465 6.03 -14.89 14.00
CA GLY A 465 5.51 -15.38 12.73
C GLY A 465 6.59 -16.03 11.87
N VAL A 466 7.77 -15.39 11.74
CA VAL A 466 8.90 -15.90 10.98
C VAL A 466 9.50 -17.18 11.61
N ILE A 467 9.43 -17.31 12.94
CA ILE A 467 9.81 -18.57 13.63
C ILE A 467 8.89 -19.71 13.18
N GLN A 468 7.59 -19.45 13.02
CA GLN A 468 6.58 -20.45 12.72
C GLN A 468 6.44 -20.77 11.24
N SER A 469 6.57 -19.76 10.36
CA SER A 469 6.26 -19.88 8.95
C SER A 469 7.16 -19.05 8.06
N GLN A 470 7.69 -19.68 7.02
CA GLN A 470 8.43 -19.01 5.95
C GLN A 470 7.56 -18.01 5.17
N SER A 471 6.27 -18.25 5.06
CA SER A 471 5.34 -17.34 4.37
C SER A 471 5.27 -15.95 5.00
N LEU A 472 5.60 -15.82 6.29
CA LEU A 472 5.62 -14.56 7.02
C LEU A 472 6.97 -13.82 6.95
N PHE A 473 7.99 -14.40 6.29
CA PHE A 473 9.28 -13.74 6.10
C PHE A 473 9.21 -12.68 5.00
N GLN A 474 8.31 -11.73 5.17
CA GLN A 474 8.14 -10.56 4.29
C GLN A 474 8.49 -9.30 5.09
N THR A 475 9.64 -8.70 4.77
CA THR A 475 10.14 -7.53 5.51
C THR A 475 9.30 -6.28 5.32
N ARG A 476 8.51 -6.17 4.23
CA ARG A 476 7.54 -5.07 4.05
C ARG A 476 6.48 -5.02 5.15
N LEU A 477 6.18 -6.15 5.82
CA LEU A 477 5.28 -6.19 6.96
C LEU A 477 5.82 -5.42 8.19
N LEU A 478 7.12 -5.15 8.22
CA LEU A 478 7.75 -4.32 9.25
C LEU A 478 7.58 -2.81 9.01
N LEU A 479 7.11 -2.36 7.84
CA LEU A 479 6.99 -0.95 7.52
C LEU A 479 6.26 -0.12 8.58
N PRO A 480 5.10 -0.53 9.13
CA PRO A 480 4.43 0.23 10.18
C PRO A 480 5.26 0.34 11.47
N CYS A 481 5.91 -0.73 11.90
CA CYS A 481 6.73 -0.70 13.12
C CYS A 481 8.00 0.14 12.91
N LEU A 482 8.68 0.04 11.77
CA LEU A 482 9.83 0.86 11.44
C LEU A 482 9.44 2.35 11.32
N THR A 483 8.24 2.64 10.79
CA THR A 483 7.69 4.00 10.76
C THR A 483 7.55 4.57 12.17
N LEU A 484 7.02 3.80 13.12
CA LEU A 484 6.88 4.22 14.52
C LEU A 484 8.23 4.27 15.27
N ALA A 485 9.21 3.47 14.86
CA ALA A 485 10.56 3.48 15.42
C ALA A 485 11.41 4.67 14.93
N ALA A 486 11.17 5.18 13.72
CA ALA A 486 11.97 6.25 13.10
C ALA A 486 12.17 7.49 13.99
N PRO A 487 11.15 8.01 14.70
CA PRO A 487 11.32 9.12 15.62
C PRO A 487 12.28 8.82 16.78
N VAL A 488 12.23 7.60 17.31
CA VAL A 488 13.13 7.16 18.38
C VAL A 488 14.56 6.99 17.86
N MET A 489 14.72 6.42 16.66
CA MET A 489 16.03 6.32 16.01
C MET A 489 16.65 7.69 15.75
N ALA A 490 15.85 8.68 15.36
CA ALA A 490 16.32 10.06 15.21
C ALA A 490 16.77 10.68 16.54
N PHE A 491 16.04 10.44 17.61
CA PHE A 491 16.42 10.88 18.95
C PHE A 491 17.77 10.25 19.39
N LEU A 492 17.94 8.95 19.15
CA LEU A 492 19.19 8.25 19.44
C LEU A 492 20.34 8.78 18.59
N LEU A 493 20.10 8.96 17.29
CA LEU A 493 21.10 9.51 16.35
C LEU A 493 21.59 10.88 16.82
N GLU A 494 20.70 11.73 17.33
CA GLU A 494 21.07 13.05 17.85
C GLU A 494 21.92 12.96 19.14
N ARG A 495 21.76 11.89 19.91
CA ARG A 495 22.42 11.65 21.20
C ARG A 495 23.59 10.67 21.16
N LEU A 496 24.03 10.22 19.98
CA LEU A 496 25.09 9.22 19.87
C LEU A 496 26.40 9.65 20.54
N ASP A 497 26.79 10.92 20.48
CA ASP A 497 27.99 11.43 21.11
C ASP A 497 27.95 11.36 22.64
N THR A 498 26.75 11.25 23.24
CA THR A 498 26.61 11.03 24.69
C THR A 498 26.82 9.56 25.09
N LEU A 499 26.63 8.62 24.15
CA LEU A 499 26.86 7.20 24.33
C LEU A 499 28.31 6.82 24.06
N ILE A 500 28.92 7.43 23.08
CA ILE A 500 30.25 7.13 22.58
C ILE A 500 31.06 8.44 22.62
N PRO A 501 31.48 8.87 23.82
CA PRO A 501 32.30 10.07 23.94
C PRO A 501 33.69 9.79 23.38
N GLY A 502 34.18 10.64 22.50
CA GLY A 502 35.49 10.47 21.87
C GLY A 502 35.89 11.70 21.05
N THR A 503 37.06 11.65 20.46
CA THR A 503 37.60 12.70 19.58
C THR A 503 36.82 12.75 18.24
N LEU A 504 36.28 11.62 17.80
CA LEU A 504 35.42 11.50 16.64
C LEU A 504 33.95 11.50 17.06
N SER A 505 33.15 12.37 16.43
CA SER A 505 31.71 12.41 16.70
C SER A 505 31.00 11.22 16.04
N ALA A 506 30.52 10.28 16.88
CA ALA A 506 29.70 9.13 16.42
C ALA A 506 28.44 9.58 15.69
N ARG A 507 27.83 10.70 16.12
CA ARG A 507 26.70 11.34 15.46
C ARG A 507 27.04 11.76 14.02
N ARG A 508 28.18 12.42 13.81
CA ARG A 508 28.61 12.84 12.46
C ARG A 508 28.86 11.65 11.55
N LEU A 509 29.52 10.60 12.06
CA LEU A 509 29.73 9.35 11.33
C LEU A 509 28.41 8.70 10.92
N ALA A 510 27.45 8.60 11.83
CA ALA A 510 26.14 8.02 11.54
C ALA A 510 25.32 8.88 10.56
N ILE A 511 25.40 10.22 10.63
CA ILE A 511 24.77 11.10 9.62
C ILE A 511 25.44 10.96 8.24
N THR A 512 26.77 10.77 8.21
CA THR A 512 27.48 10.48 6.96
C THR A 512 27.02 9.14 6.36
N ALA A 513 26.92 8.09 7.21
CA ALA A 513 26.40 6.79 6.78
C ALA A 513 24.96 6.88 6.25
N LEU A 514 24.10 7.67 6.92
CA LEU A 514 22.75 7.98 6.43
C LEU A 514 22.78 8.64 5.05
N GLY A 515 23.60 9.67 4.87
CA GLY A 515 23.77 10.38 3.59
C GLY A 515 24.26 9.46 2.48
N LEU A 516 25.23 8.59 2.76
CA LEU A 516 25.73 7.59 1.79
C LEU A 516 24.65 6.56 1.44
N SER A 517 23.91 6.05 2.43
CA SER A 517 22.78 5.15 2.19
C SER A 517 21.71 5.79 1.31
N MET A 518 21.38 7.05 1.58
CA MET A 518 20.39 7.80 0.77
C MET A 518 20.90 8.05 -0.65
N LEU A 519 22.19 8.34 -0.84
CA LEU A 519 22.80 8.52 -2.15
C LEU A 519 22.73 7.23 -2.98
N LEU A 520 23.14 6.09 -2.37
CA LEU A 520 23.08 4.78 -3.02
C LEU A 520 21.63 4.43 -3.40
N HIS A 521 20.69 4.69 -2.50
CA HIS A 521 19.28 4.45 -2.76
C HIS A 521 18.74 5.36 -3.87
N ALA A 522 19.07 6.66 -3.87
CA ALA A 522 18.67 7.58 -4.94
C ALA A 522 19.22 7.12 -6.30
N THR A 523 20.48 6.66 -6.33
CA THR A 523 21.08 6.10 -7.55
C THR A 523 20.32 4.87 -8.03
N ALA A 524 20.08 3.90 -7.13
CA ALA A 524 19.35 2.68 -7.46
C ALA A 524 17.93 2.98 -7.97
N TRP A 525 17.19 3.86 -7.29
CA TRP A 525 15.83 4.23 -7.69
C TRP A 525 15.80 5.00 -9.02
N THR A 526 16.81 5.83 -9.28
CA THR A 526 16.97 6.52 -10.57
C THR A 526 17.19 5.51 -11.70
N ILE A 527 18.09 4.53 -11.51
CA ILE A 527 18.36 3.47 -12.49
C ILE A 527 17.08 2.67 -12.77
N GLN A 528 16.35 2.29 -11.73
CA GLN A 528 15.09 1.54 -11.87
C GLN A 528 14.02 2.36 -12.59
N THR A 529 13.84 3.63 -12.22
CA THR A 529 12.89 4.52 -12.89
C THR A 529 13.26 4.74 -14.36
N THR A 530 14.56 4.81 -14.67
CA THR A 530 15.05 4.92 -16.05
C THR A 530 14.78 3.62 -16.83
N ALA A 531 14.91 2.46 -16.21
CA ALA A 531 14.58 1.18 -16.84
C ALA A 531 13.07 1.04 -17.12
N VAL A 532 12.22 1.51 -16.20
CA VAL A 532 10.75 1.56 -16.38
C VAL A 532 10.37 2.58 -17.45
N ASP A 533 11.13 3.66 -17.56
CA ASP A 533 10.97 4.77 -18.52
C ASP A 533 9.51 5.25 -18.67
N PRO A 534 8.92 5.88 -17.63
CA PRO A 534 7.53 6.30 -17.66
C PRO A 534 7.29 7.57 -18.50
N LEU A 535 8.32 8.39 -18.78
CA LEU A 535 8.15 9.69 -19.43
C LEU A 535 7.51 9.62 -20.81
N PRO A 536 7.91 8.70 -21.73
CA PRO A 536 7.32 8.65 -23.07
C PRO A 536 5.80 8.44 -23.07
N VAL A 537 5.29 7.58 -22.21
CA VAL A 537 3.84 7.32 -22.12
C VAL A 537 3.10 8.48 -21.47
N LEU A 538 3.72 9.18 -20.51
CA LEU A 538 3.12 10.33 -19.83
C LEU A 538 2.97 11.55 -20.75
N VAL A 539 3.91 11.72 -21.69
CA VAL A 539 3.88 12.82 -22.66
C VAL A 539 3.33 12.44 -24.03
N GLY A 540 2.80 11.20 -24.18
CA GLY A 540 2.15 10.74 -25.41
C GLY A 540 3.11 10.43 -26.58
N ARG A 541 4.39 10.18 -26.30
CA ARG A 541 5.39 9.71 -27.28
C ARG A 541 5.40 8.19 -27.43
N GLU A 542 4.85 7.50 -26.45
CA GLU A 542 4.66 6.05 -26.42
C GLU A 542 3.18 5.76 -26.12
N THR A 543 2.64 4.70 -26.73
CA THR A 543 1.28 4.24 -26.42
C THR A 543 1.30 3.48 -25.08
N GLU A 544 0.15 3.47 -24.38
CA GLU A 544 -0.03 2.68 -23.16
C GLU A 544 0.28 1.20 -23.40
N ARG A 545 -0.15 0.69 -24.55
CA ARG A 545 0.13 -0.69 -24.97
C ARG A 545 1.63 -0.98 -25.04
N ALA A 546 2.40 -0.13 -25.74
CA ALA A 546 3.84 -0.34 -25.89
C ALA A 546 4.56 -0.27 -24.54
N TYR A 547 4.14 0.68 -23.67
CA TYR A 547 4.64 0.78 -22.31
C TYR A 547 4.38 -0.49 -21.49
N LEU A 548 3.15 -1.03 -21.54
CA LEU A 548 2.80 -2.26 -20.83
C LEU A 548 3.51 -3.49 -21.39
N GLU A 549 3.65 -3.60 -22.71
CA GLU A 549 4.40 -4.70 -23.33
C GLU A 549 5.89 -4.66 -22.92
N ARG A 550 6.49 -3.48 -22.80
CA ARG A 550 7.86 -3.31 -22.35
C ARG A 550 8.05 -3.65 -20.86
N ASN A 551 7.11 -3.28 -20.00
CA ASN A 551 7.24 -3.45 -18.54
C ASN A 551 6.66 -4.76 -18.01
N LEU A 552 5.65 -5.35 -18.68
CA LEU A 552 5.02 -6.62 -18.29
C LEU A 552 5.42 -7.78 -19.20
N GLY A 553 6.09 -7.53 -20.33
CA GLY A 553 6.58 -8.56 -21.23
C GLY A 553 5.47 -9.51 -21.71
N ALA A 554 5.73 -10.80 -21.63
CA ALA A 554 4.80 -11.85 -22.07
C ALA A 554 3.41 -11.76 -21.39
N HIS A 555 3.32 -11.22 -20.16
CA HIS A 555 2.03 -11.03 -19.49
C HIS A 555 1.11 -10.06 -20.28
N ALA A 556 1.62 -8.92 -20.72
CA ALA A 556 0.83 -7.97 -21.50
C ALA A 556 0.41 -8.57 -22.85
N VAL A 557 1.30 -9.34 -23.48
CA VAL A 557 1.01 -10.06 -24.72
C VAL A 557 -0.08 -11.11 -24.48
N ALA A 558 0.02 -11.88 -23.39
CA ALA A 558 -0.97 -12.89 -23.03
C ALA A 558 -2.35 -12.27 -22.82
N MET A 559 -2.46 -11.24 -21.98
CA MET A 559 -3.74 -10.56 -21.71
C MET A 559 -4.36 -10.01 -23.00
N ARG A 560 -3.58 -9.39 -23.87
CA ARG A 560 -4.08 -8.90 -25.15
C ARG A 560 -4.63 -10.02 -26.03
N ASN A 561 -3.94 -11.14 -26.13
CA ASN A 561 -4.34 -12.23 -27.01
C ASN A 561 -5.61 -12.95 -26.53
N LEU A 562 -5.93 -12.88 -25.23
CA LEU A 562 -7.22 -13.33 -24.71
C LEU A 562 -8.40 -12.56 -25.33
N ALA A 563 -8.19 -11.36 -25.90
CA ALA A 563 -9.25 -10.63 -26.61
C ALA A 563 -9.75 -11.35 -27.87
N GLY A 564 -8.92 -12.21 -28.47
CA GLY A 564 -9.30 -13.07 -29.61
C GLY A 564 -10.27 -14.20 -29.25
N LEU A 565 -10.43 -14.51 -27.96
CA LEU A 565 -11.40 -15.51 -27.52
C LEU A 565 -12.84 -15.01 -27.68
N PRO A 566 -13.82 -15.92 -27.82
CA PRO A 566 -15.23 -15.56 -27.84
C PRO A 566 -15.63 -14.69 -26.64
N PRO A 567 -16.60 -13.77 -26.77
CA PRO A 567 -17.08 -12.94 -25.65
C PRO A 567 -17.59 -13.73 -24.44
N SER A 568 -18.09 -14.95 -24.68
CA SER A 568 -18.56 -15.88 -23.65
C SER A 568 -17.44 -16.67 -22.96
N ALA A 569 -16.18 -16.55 -23.42
CA ALA A 569 -15.07 -17.28 -22.84
C ALA A 569 -14.83 -16.84 -21.39
N ARG A 570 -14.67 -17.85 -20.51
CA ARG A 570 -14.24 -17.68 -19.12
C ARG A 570 -12.93 -18.44 -18.93
N VAL A 571 -11.90 -17.76 -18.45
CA VAL A 571 -10.55 -18.28 -18.40
C VAL A 571 -10.15 -18.58 -16.97
N LEU A 572 -9.73 -19.81 -16.71
CA LEU A 572 -9.12 -20.21 -15.45
C LEU A 572 -7.60 -20.00 -15.55
N PHE A 573 -7.02 -19.25 -14.63
CA PHE A 573 -5.58 -19.05 -14.57
C PHE A 573 -4.94 -20.11 -13.66
N LEU A 574 -3.83 -20.67 -14.11
CA LEU A 574 -2.98 -21.55 -13.31
C LEU A 574 -1.63 -20.90 -13.12
N TRP A 575 -1.21 -20.75 -11.86
CA TRP A 575 0.02 -20.09 -11.38
C TRP A 575 0.15 -18.61 -11.74
N GLU A 576 -0.92 -17.95 -12.18
CA GLU A 576 -0.96 -16.52 -12.49
C GLU A 576 -2.10 -15.82 -11.71
N PRO A 577 -1.79 -14.94 -10.76
CA PRO A 577 -2.82 -14.23 -10.01
C PRO A 577 -3.29 -12.92 -10.68
N ARG A 578 -2.52 -12.33 -11.62
CA ARG A 578 -2.76 -11.00 -12.17
C ARG A 578 -3.82 -11.03 -13.27
N THR A 579 -5.03 -10.62 -12.97
CA THR A 579 -6.17 -10.64 -13.92
C THR A 579 -6.59 -9.27 -14.40
N TYR A 580 -5.97 -8.17 -13.92
CA TYR A 580 -6.45 -6.81 -14.16
C TYR A 580 -6.62 -6.45 -15.64
N TYR A 581 -5.66 -6.81 -16.48
CA TYR A 581 -5.71 -6.52 -17.91
C TYR A 581 -6.40 -7.61 -18.74
N SER A 582 -7.02 -8.61 -18.12
CA SER A 582 -7.76 -9.63 -18.87
C SER A 582 -9.01 -9.04 -19.51
N PRO A 583 -9.17 -9.12 -20.84
CA PRO A 583 -10.37 -8.64 -21.54
C PRO A 583 -11.53 -9.63 -21.43
N ARG A 584 -11.32 -10.78 -20.80
CA ARG A 584 -12.31 -11.83 -20.57
C ARG A 584 -12.45 -12.09 -19.08
N PRO A 585 -13.61 -12.51 -18.58
CA PRO A 585 -13.75 -12.96 -17.21
C PRO A 585 -12.70 -14.01 -16.88
N ALA A 586 -11.87 -13.73 -15.89
CA ALA A 586 -10.75 -14.57 -15.47
C ALA A 586 -10.82 -14.89 -13.98
N TYR A 587 -10.54 -16.16 -13.63
CA TYR A 587 -10.40 -16.58 -12.24
C TYR A 587 -8.90 -16.67 -11.90
N PRO A 588 -8.41 -15.87 -10.96
CA PRO A 588 -6.98 -15.83 -10.63
C PRO A 588 -6.54 -17.06 -9.87
N ASP A 589 -5.28 -17.44 -10.01
CA ASP A 589 -4.62 -18.38 -9.09
C ASP A 589 -4.04 -17.62 -7.91
N ALA A 590 -4.91 -17.27 -6.97
CA ALA A 590 -4.65 -16.30 -5.91
C ALA A 590 -3.50 -16.66 -4.96
N ILE A 591 -3.28 -17.96 -4.72
CA ILE A 591 -2.21 -18.47 -3.86
C ILE A 591 -1.39 -19.55 -4.57
N LEU A 592 -1.50 -19.61 -5.89
CA LEU A 592 -0.78 -20.54 -6.77
C LEU A 592 -1.08 -22.03 -6.52
N ASP A 593 -2.30 -22.35 -6.09
CA ASP A 593 -2.72 -23.71 -5.71
C ASP A 593 -3.91 -24.25 -6.52
N ASN A 594 -4.47 -23.47 -7.46
CA ASN A 594 -5.71 -23.85 -8.15
C ASN A 594 -5.69 -25.28 -8.70
N TRP A 595 -4.56 -25.71 -9.27
CA TRP A 595 -4.43 -27.04 -9.78
C TRP A 595 -4.34 -28.12 -8.67
N ALA A 596 -3.42 -27.94 -7.74
CA ALA A 596 -3.24 -28.91 -6.65
C ALA A 596 -4.51 -29.05 -5.79
N HIS A 597 -5.19 -27.92 -5.53
CA HIS A 597 -6.46 -27.92 -4.81
C HIS A 597 -7.59 -28.62 -5.60
N ALA A 598 -7.63 -28.44 -6.94
CA ALA A 598 -8.59 -29.15 -7.78
C ALA A 598 -8.37 -30.67 -7.71
N VAL A 599 -7.12 -31.13 -7.83
CA VAL A 599 -6.80 -32.56 -7.69
C VAL A 599 -7.13 -33.07 -6.28
N HIS A 600 -6.82 -32.29 -5.24
CA HIS A 600 -7.17 -32.64 -3.86
C HIS A 600 -8.69 -32.83 -3.69
N ARG A 601 -9.50 -31.93 -4.25
CA ARG A 601 -10.96 -31.96 -4.11
C ARG A 601 -11.65 -33.00 -4.98
N PHE A 602 -11.18 -33.18 -6.21
CA PHE A 602 -11.89 -33.96 -7.23
C PHE A 602 -11.20 -35.28 -7.55
N GLY A 603 -9.96 -35.47 -7.12
CA GLY A 603 -9.23 -36.72 -7.24
C GLY A 603 -8.50 -36.92 -8.57
N SER A 604 -9.04 -36.47 -9.71
CA SER A 604 -8.48 -36.70 -11.02
C SER A 604 -8.56 -35.48 -11.95
N ALA A 605 -7.74 -35.49 -13.01
CA ALA A 605 -7.80 -34.51 -14.09
C ALA A 605 -9.17 -34.47 -14.77
N ARG A 606 -9.77 -35.64 -14.97
CA ARG A 606 -11.11 -35.78 -15.57
C ARG A 606 -12.15 -35.03 -14.74
N ASP A 607 -12.22 -35.34 -13.44
CA ASP A 607 -13.25 -34.77 -12.55
C ASP A 607 -13.03 -33.28 -12.35
N ALA A 608 -11.77 -32.82 -12.26
CA ALA A 608 -11.43 -31.39 -12.23
C ALA A 608 -11.88 -30.66 -13.50
N ALA A 609 -11.61 -31.21 -14.70
CA ALA A 609 -12.03 -30.64 -15.96
C ALA A 609 -13.55 -30.56 -16.09
N GLN A 610 -14.28 -31.63 -15.71
CA GLN A 610 -15.74 -31.66 -15.71
C GLN A 610 -16.33 -30.61 -14.76
N GLN A 611 -15.77 -30.48 -13.56
CA GLN A 611 -16.21 -29.50 -12.59
C GLN A 611 -16.02 -28.07 -13.12
N TRP A 612 -14.84 -27.75 -13.64
CA TRP A 612 -14.57 -26.43 -14.20
C TRP A 612 -15.49 -26.07 -15.36
N GLN A 613 -15.82 -27.06 -16.21
CA GLN A 613 -16.81 -26.87 -17.27
C GLN A 613 -18.22 -26.62 -16.72
N SER A 614 -18.62 -27.35 -15.66
CA SER A 614 -19.91 -27.14 -15.02
C SER A 614 -20.03 -25.74 -14.38
N GLU A 615 -18.89 -25.18 -13.93
CA GLU A 615 -18.78 -23.81 -13.43
C GLU A 615 -18.69 -22.77 -14.56
N GLY A 616 -18.66 -23.23 -15.83
CA GLY A 616 -18.67 -22.38 -17.02
C GLY A 616 -17.30 -21.91 -17.50
N TYR A 617 -16.19 -22.49 -17.00
CA TYR A 617 -14.86 -22.24 -17.56
C TYR A 617 -14.72 -22.93 -18.90
N THR A 618 -14.15 -22.21 -19.86
CA THR A 618 -13.98 -22.67 -21.24
C THR A 618 -12.51 -22.82 -21.62
N HIS A 619 -11.62 -22.08 -20.95
CA HIS A 619 -10.21 -22.04 -21.28
C HIS A 619 -9.35 -22.07 -19.99
N ILE A 620 -8.11 -22.53 -20.15
CA ILE A 620 -7.07 -22.50 -19.13
C ILE A 620 -5.90 -21.65 -19.66
N LEU A 621 -5.48 -20.64 -18.92
CA LEU A 621 -4.23 -19.94 -19.14
C LEU A 621 -3.19 -20.44 -18.14
N LEU A 622 -2.12 -21.08 -18.63
CA LEU A 622 -1.06 -21.63 -17.82
C LEU A 622 0.18 -20.73 -17.87
N TYR A 623 0.66 -20.27 -16.72
CA TYR A 623 1.88 -19.47 -16.60
C TYR A 623 3.06 -20.36 -16.22
N ARG A 624 3.94 -20.64 -17.18
CA ARG A 624 5.08 -21.58 -17.02
C ARG A 624 6.09 -21.12 -15.97
N ARG A 625 6.46 -19.83 -15.97
CA ARG A 625 7.38 -19.32 -14.96
C ARG A 625 6.81 -19.38 -13.54
N GLY A 626 5.49 -19.25 -13.38
CA GLY A 626 4.81 -19.45 -12.11
C GLY A 626 4.92 -20.89 -11.64
N LEU A 627 4.66 -21.86 -12.53
CA LEU A 627 4.86 -23.28 -12.25
C LEU A 627 6.32 -23.58 -11.89
N ASP A 628 7.28 -23.09 -12.69
CA ASP A 628 8.71 -23.28 -12.44
C ASP A 628 9.15 -22.67 -11.10
N PHE A 629 8.61 -21.50 -10.74
CA PHE A 629 8.86 -20.86 -9.46
C PHE A 629 8.40 -21.77 -8.31
N VAL A 630 7.17 -22.22 -8.38
CA VAL A 630 6.58 -23.08 -7.36
C VAL A 630 7.37 -24.38 -7.23
N MET A 631 7.75 -25.02 -8.33
CA MET A 631 8.55 -26.25 -8.34
C MET A 631 9.97 -26.04 -7.77
N ARG A 632 10.66 -24.94 -8.10
CA ARG A 632 12.01 -24.65 -7.62
C ARG A 632 12.07 -24.31 -6.14
N THR A 633 11.06 -23.60 -5.64
CA THR A 633 11.05 -23.13 -4.25
C THR A 633 10.64 -24.22 -3.26
N GLY A 634 10.14 -25.37 -3.74
CA GLY A 634 9.59 -26.42 -2.88
C GLY A 634 8.42 -25.91 -2.02
N LEU A 635 7.87 -24.79 -2.43
CA LEU A 635 6.80 -24.09 -1.71
C LEU A 635 5.42 -24.60 -2.14
N ASP A 636 5.28 -25.85 -2.58
CA ASP A 636 4.18 -26.26 -3.40
C ASP A 636 3.45 -27.46 -2.82
N PRO A 637 2.11 -27.49 -2.88
CA PRO A 637 1.34 -28.70 -2.68
C PRO A 637 1.43 -29.67 -3.88
N LEU A 638 2.23 -29.39 -4.93
CA LEU A 638 2.41 -30.27 -6.05
C LEU A 638 3.15 -31.56 -5.64
N THR A 639 2.57 -32.67 -5.99
CA THR A 639 3.14 -34.00 -5.80
C THR A 639 3.44 -34.63 -7.16
N PRO A 640 4.22 -35.72 -7.25
CA PRO A 640 4.36 -36.46 -8.49
C PRO A 640 3.01 -36.87 -9.10
N TYR A 641 2.03 -37.18 -8.27
CA TYR A 641 0.66 -37.49 -8.70
C TYR A 641 -0.03 -36.27 -9.32
N THR A 642 -0.03 -35.12 -8.67
CA THR A 642 -0.67 -33.92 -9.23
C THR A 642 -0.01 -33.46 -10.52
N LEU A 643 1.32 -33.66 -10.67
CA LEU A 643 2.04 -33.38 -11.92
C LEU A 643 1.71 -34.39 -13.04
N SER A 644 1.48 -35.67 -12.72
CA SER A 644 1.00 -36.64 -13.71
C SER A 644 -0.41 -36.31 -14.18
N GLU A 645 -1.32 -35.95 -13.24
CA GLU A 645 -2.68 -35.55 -13.57
C GLU A 645 -2.69 -34.24 -14.40
N LEU A 646 -1.73 -33.31 -14.18
CA LEU A 646 -1.62 -32.12 -15.01
C LEU A 646 -1.32 -32.46 -16.46
N LYS A 647 -0.43 -33.46 -16.69
CA LYS A 647 -0.14 -33.93 -18.05
C LYS A 647 -1.38 -34.56 -18.69
N VAL A 648 -2.15 -35.32 -17.92
CA VAL A 648 -3.42 -35.92 -18.39
C VAL A 648 -4.42 -34.81 -18.71
N LEU A 649 -4.59 -33.81 -17.84
CA LEU A 649 -5.46 -32.65 -18.10
C LEU A 649 -5.12 -31.99 -19.45
N LEU A 650 -3.86 -31.61 -19.61
CA LEU A 650 -3.41 -30.85 -20.78
C LEU A 650 -3.40 -31.67 -22.07
N GLY A 651 -3.22 -33.01 -21.99
CA GLY A 651 -3.19 -33.90 -23.15
C GLY A 651 -4.55 -34.42 -23.56
N GLU A 652 -5.39 -34.82 -22.61
CA GLU A 652 -6.65 -35.50 -22.87
C GLU A 652 -7.88 -34.64 -22.76
N TYR A 653 -7.92 -33.71 -21.76
CA TYR A 653 -9.11 -32.91 -21.40
C TYR A 653 -9.04 -31.47 -21.89
N ALA A 654 -7.90 -31.04 -22.42
CA ALA A 654 -7.72 -29.71 -23.00
C ALA A 654 -7.01 -29.81 -24.37
N GLU A 655 -7.25 -28.82 -25.20
CA GLU A 655 -6.62 -28.66 -26.49
C GLU A 655 -5.75 -27.42 -26.49
N ARG A 656 -4.44 -27.61 -26.81
CA ARG A 656 -3.53 -26.48 -26.88
C ARG A 656 -3.87 -25.58 -28.05
N MET A 657 -3.96 -24.30 -27.79
CA MET A 657 -4.19 -23.29 -28.81
C MET A 657 -2.87 -22.59 -29.16
N GLU A 658 -2.74 -22.14 -30.40
CA GLU A 658 -1.63 -21.27 -30.81
C GLU A 658 -1.73 -19.94 -30.00
N PHE A 659 -0.65 -19.56 -29.33
CA PHE A 659 -0.66 -18.41 -28.43
C PHE A 659 0.64 -17.60 -28.51
N ALA A 660 0.54 -16.31 -28.83
CA ALA A 660 1.70 -15.45 -29.11
C ALA A 660 2.57 -15.12 -27.88
N ALA A 661 2.14 -15.49 -26.66
CA ALA A 661 2.90 -15.27 -25.43
C ALA A 661 3.77 -16.48 -25.02
N GLU A 662 3.86 -17.50 -25.88
CA GLU A 662 4.75 -18.65 -25.65
C GLU A 662 6.23 -18.23 -25.68
N PRO A 663 7.11 -18.93 -24.95
CA PRO A 663 6.80 -20.12 -24.11
C PRO A 663 6.38 -19.79 -22.66
N GLU A 664 6.26 -18.52 -22.27
CA GLU A 664 5.97 -18.17 -20.89
C GLU A 664 4.52 -18.44 -20.50
N TYR A 665 3.59 -18.25 -21.43
CA TYR A 665 2.17 -18.54 -21.26
C TYR A 665 1.68 -19.51 -22.31
N GLU A 666 0.87 -20.47 -21.90
CA GLU A 666 0.20 -21.41 -22.78
C GLU A 666 -1.31 -21.30 -22.58
N LEU A 667 -2.05 -21.33 -23.67
CA LEU A 667 -3.51 -21.27 -23.68
C LEU A 667 -4.07 -22.61 -24.14
N TYR A 668 -5.07 -23.09 -23.40
CA TYR A 668 -5.77 -24.34 -23.69
C TYR A 668 -7.28 -24.11 -23.71
N ALA A 669 -7.98 -24.70 -24.69
CA ALA A 669 -9.43 -24.82 -24.68
C ALA A 669 -9.84 -26.09 -23.95
N LEU A 670 -10.75 -26.03 -22.99
CA LEU A 670 -11.32 -27.22 -22.35
C LEU A 670 -12.19 -27.98 -23.37
N ARG A 671 -11.95 -29.27 -23.58
CA ARG A 671 -12.74 -30.11 -24.49
C ARG A 671 -14.14 -30.31 -23.95
N PRO A 672 -15.21 -30.17 -24.76
CA PRO A 672 -16.59 -30.37 -24.31
C PRO A 672 -16.78 -31.72 -23.62
N ALA A 673 -17.63 -31.79 -22.61
CA ALA A 673 -17.86 -33.01 -21.81
C ALA A 673 -18.27 -34.26 -22.67
N GLY A 674 -18.93 -34.04 -23.81
CA GLY A 674 -19.31 -35.12 -24.76
C GLY A 674 -18.20 -35.57 -25.68
N ALA A 675 -17.07 -34.87 -25.75
CA ALA A 675 -15.88 -35.23 -26.54
C ALA A 675 -14.77 -35.91 -25.72
N LEU A 676 -15.06 -36.22 -24.47
CA LEU A 676 -14.09 -36.88 -23.57
C LEU A 676 -13.91 -38.30 -24.02
N PRO A 677 -12.65 -38.88 -24.02
CA PRO A 677 -12.42 -40.25 -24.35
C PRO A 677 -13.34 -41.15 -23.52
N SER A 678 -14.19 -41.91 -24.22
CA SER A 678 -14.92 -42.98 -23.56
C SER A 678 -13.93 -43.90 -22.86
N THR A 679 -14.21 -44.34 -21.66
CA THR A 679 -13.43 -45.32 -20.91
C THR A 679 -13.34 -46.58 -21.76
N GLY A 680 -12.42 -46.62 -22.74
CA GLY A 680 -11.99 -47.82 -23.43
C GLY A 680 -11.12 -48.60 -22.48
N SER A 681 -11.60 -49.71 -22.01
CA SER A 681 -10.92 -50.75 -21.26
C SER A 681 -9.52 -51.03 -21.82
N ALA A 682 -8.48 -50.52 -21.19
CA ALA A 682 -7.10 -50.95 -21.40
C ALA A 682 -6.58 -51.57 -20.09
N TYR A 683 -7.32 -52.57 -19.59
CA TYR A 683 -6.78 -53.61 -18.74
C TYR A 683 -7.17 -54.95 -19.41
N GLY A 684 -6.31 -55.38 -20.32
CA GLY A 684 -6.46 -56.67 -20.97
C GLY A 684 -5.31 -56.92 -21.95
N GLN A 685 -4.13 -57.18 -21.48
CA GLN A 685 -3.15 -58.24 -21.77
C GLN A 685 -1.77 -57.89 -21.23
#